data_34266c886cf53a48a6a748d9315ede69
#
_entry.id   34266c886cf53a48a6a748d9315ede69
#
_cell.length_a   1.000
_cell.length_b   1.000
_cell.length_c   1.000
_cell.angle_alpha   90.00
_cell.angle_beta   90.00
_cell.angle_gamma   90.00
#
_symmetry.space_group_name_H-M   'P 1'
#
loop_
_entity.id
_entity.type
_entity.pdbx_description
1 polymer ?
#
loop_
_entity_poly.entity_id
_entity_poly.type
_entity_poly.pdbx_seq_one_letter_code
_entity_poly.pdbx_strand_id
1 'polypeptide(L)'
;MLRGSLDVRALFTDQTDRFVKISAIGSSRKEGAKQYAVRIQLRAAAGELRACYLMTESGDIPMELEMAEGRFIFYEAEVITDGTPIRYAFRLILADTGEEVIFKRIGAFDADGAHIQPAPIEQILNVEEEKKAAFARGANVEEEKKAVFAHGMKAGLISLAKRETLEETEKKTGTENGTETGAVTGKGSKLRTHGWWYAAPRFQAPDWASGAVLYQIFTDRFCNGDPDNDVVTGEYYYNGGRVQKIEDWYCPPAPDDTREHYGGDLQGIMDKLDYLEKLGIDGIYLNPIFVSPSNHKYDTEDYSHIDPHFGKIVHDADGILPRDAKDNAKADKYRARVTDPANLNASDRLFANLVREAHMRGIRVILDGVFNHCGSFHRWMDREKIYLNTQNNPPGAYDRKDSPYRDYFKFEKDKWPGNGSYESWWGMDTLPKLNYEASEELQEEILRVAAKWVSPPYNADGWRLDVAADLGHSEAFNHEFWKRFREVVKKANPEAIILAENYVDSAHWLRGGEWDTIMNYEGFMEPVTWFLTGMEKHSDAFSAELLGDADRFWESMTWKTQDDMPQAPLMCSMNQLSNHDHSRFLTRTGLKVGRVSDLGTTAAAEGVRESVYREAAVMQMTWPGAPTLYYGDETGVCGFTDPDNRRTYPWGRENKEMIRFHRELIKMHKELKCLKDGAVIRLADARNMLSYGRFDGSSSVVVILNNSDDTMRVRIPVVYAGVPENAQMRIRFMTTQSGFLSYPKKKKTVPVTGGMLEMELSPESSAVLVW
;
A
#
# COMPACT_ATOMS: atom_id res chain seq x y z
N MET A 1 -18.72 35.03 6.92
CA MET A 1 -18.74 35.51 8.32
C MET A 1 -18.76 34.26 9.18
N LEU A 2 -17.75 34.11 10.05
CA LEU A 2 -17.75 33.02 11.03
C LEU A 2 -18.99 33.20 11.93
N ARG A 3 -19.94 32.30 11.82
CA ARG A 3 -21.09 32.21 12.72
C ARG A 3 -20.64 31.33 13.88
N GLY A 4 -20.48 31.90 15.07
CA GLY A 4 -20.16 31.20 16.29
C GLY A 4 -18.66 30.88 16.50
N SER A 5 -18.33 30.41 17.68
CA SER A 5 -16.97 30.14 18.16
C SER A 5 -16.49 28.69 17.87
N LEU A 6 -17.05 27.98 16.90
CA LEU A 6 -16.71 26.58 16.62
C LEU A 6 -15.27 26.42 16.12
N ASP A 7 -14.43 25.76 16.90
CA ASP A 7 -13.11 25.30 16.49
C ASP A 7 -13.23 23.99 15.70
N VAL A 8 -13.40 24.09 14.38
CA VAL A 8 -13.54 22.93 13.48
C VAL A 8 -12.37 21.96 13.57
N ARG A 9 -11.15 22.43 13.91
CA ARG A 9 -9.99 21.57 14.10
C ARG A 9 -10.04 20.75 15.39
N ALA A 10 -10.80 21.22 16.37
CA ALA A 10 -11.06 20.47 17.59
C ALA A 10 -12.02 19.30 17.35
N LEU A 11 -12.91 19.42 16.35
CA LEU A 11 -13.80 18.32 15.94
C LEU A 11 -12.96 17.21 15.33
N PHE A 12 -12.96 16.04 15.96
CA PHE A 12 -12.19 14.92 15.48
C PHE A 12 -12.79 13.58 15.90
N THR A 13 -12.86 12.68 14.98
CA THR A 13 -13.05 11.25 15.15
C THR A 13 -12.36 10.52 14.00
N ASP A 14 -12.03 9.29 14.21
CA ASP A 14 -11.63 8.35 13.16
C ASP A 14 -12.12 6.93 13.55
N GLN A 15 -11.65 5.91 12.87
CA GLN A 15 -12.05 4.53 13.16
C GLN A 15 -10.98 3.75 13.92
N THR A 16 -10.00 4.42 14.52
CA THR A 16 -9.03 3.78 15.42
C THR A 16 -9.71 3.37 16.73
N ASP A 17 -9.12 2.43 17.45
CA ASP A 17 -9.65 1.93 18.74
C ASP A 17 -9.85 3.03 19.79
N ARG A 18 -9.25 4.20 19.61
CA ARG A 18 -9.49 5.35 20.45
C ARG A 18 -10.90 5.91 20.28
N PHE A 19 -11.39 5.97 19.04
CA PHE A 19 -12.66 6.63 18.70
C PHE A 19 -13.76 5.66 18.34
N VAL A 20 -13.45 4.45 17.88
CA VAL A 20 -14.44 3.41 17.57
C VAL A 20 -14.02 2.10 18.22
N LYS A 21 -14.74 1.71 19.27
CA LYS A 21 -14.45 0.47 20.00
C LYS A 21 -15.54 -0.56 19.73
N ILE A 22 -15.15 -1.69 19.15
CA ILE A 22 -16.04 -2.79 18.80
C ILE A 22 -15.84 -3.94 19.79
N SER A 23 -16.92 -4.44 20.39
CA SER A 23 -16.90 -5.55 21.33
C SER A 23 -18.00 -6.56 21.03
N ALA A 24 -17.67 -7.84 21.01
CA ALA A 24 -18.68 -8.90 20.93
C ALA A 24 -19.39 -9.04 22.28
N ILE A 25 -20.73 -8.94 22.31
CA ILE A 25 -21.54 -8.93 23.54
C ILE A 25 -22.36 -10.20 23.77
N GLY A 26 -22.17 -11.23 22.98
CA GLY A 26 -22.84 -12.51 23.13
C GLY A 26 -23.59 -12.97 21.89
N SER A 27 -24.30 -14.10 21.99
CA SER A 27 -25.19 -14.60 20.92
C SER A 27 -26.63 -14.41 21.32
N SER A 28 -27.46 -13.94 20.39
CA SER A 28 -28.92 -13.89 20.58
C SER A 28 -29.45 -15.31 20.80
N ARG A 29 -30.33 -15.50 21.81
CA ARG A 29 -30.94 -16.80 22.14
C ARG A 29 -31.80 -17.40 21.02
N LYS A 30 -32.10 -16.66 19.95
CA LYS A 30 -33.01 -17.12 18.89
C LYS A 30 -32.36 -17.68 17.63
N GLU A 31 -31.08 -17.35 17.33
CA GLU A 31 -30.44 -17.76 16.05
C GLU A 31 -28.93 -18.02 16.11
N GLY A 32 -28.28 -17.96 17.28
CA GLY A 32 -26.82 -18.13 17.36
C GLY A 32 -26.00 -16.99 16.74
N ALA A 33 -26.64 -15.92 16.27
CA ALA A 33 -25.97 -14.76 15.68
C ALA A 33 -25.22 -13.96 16.75
N LYS A 34 -23.95 -13.67 16.50
CA LYS A 34 -23.13 -12.80 17.37
C LYS A 34 -23.70 -11.38 17.34
N GLN A 35 -23.79 -10.74 18.50
CA GLN A 35 -24.07 -9.30 18.63
C GLN A 35 -22.81 -8.53 18.97
N TYR A 36 -22.75 -7.29 18.51
CA TYR A 36 -21.62 -6.39 18.72
C TYR A 36 -22.12 -5.06 19.31
N ALA A 37 -21.42 -4.57 20.32
CA ALA A 37 -21.52 -3.18 20.77
C ALA A 37 -20.45 -2.36 20.07
N VAL A 38 -20.86 -1.29 19.40
CA VAL A 38 -19.97 -0.35 18.71
C VAL A 38 -20.09 0.99 19.46
N ARG A 39 -19.05 1.36 20.20
CA ARG A 39 -18.93 2.65 20.87
C ARG A 39 -18.22 3.61 19.97
N ILE A 40 -18.82 4.76 19.73
CA ILE A 40 -18.33 5.78 18.81
C ILE A 40 -18.14 7.07 19.61
N GLN A 41 -16.93 7.64 19.53
CA GLN A 41 -16.56 8.88 20.19
C GLN A 41 -16.36 10.04 19.20
N LEU A 42 -16.74 11.23 19.63
CA LEU A 42 -16.40 12.49 18.99
C LEU A 42 -15.64 13.38 19.98
N ARG A 43 -14.50 13.92 19.57
CA ARG A 43 -13.76 14.97 20.26
C ARG A 43 -14.24 16.34 19.79
N ALA A 44 -14.44 17.28 20.73
CA ALA A 44 -14.76 18.70 20.45
C ALA A 44 -14.03 19.61 21.44
N ALA A 45 -13.96 20.93 21.18
CA ALA A 45 -13.46 21.87 22.16
C ALA A 45 -14.46 22.06 23.32
N ALA A 46 -13.93 22.26 24.52
CA ALA A 46 -14.75 22.41 25.73
C ALA A 46 -15.62 23.66 25.66
N GLY A 47 -16.91 23.49 25.93
CA GLY A 47 -17.88 24.57 26.00
C GLY A 47 -18.49 25.02 24.67
N GLU A 48 -18.09 24.45 23.54
CA GLU A 48 -18.61 24.86 22.22
C GLU A 48 -19.95 24.19 21.87
N LEU A 49 -20.19 22.97 22.38
CA LEU A 49 -21.41 22.21 22.08
C LEU A 49 -22.37 22.18 23.27
N ARG A 50 -23.64 22.49 23.00
CA ARG A 50 -24.77 22.29 23.94
C ARG A 50 -25.28 20.85 23.88
N ALA A 51 -25.27 20.22 22.70
CA ALA A 51 -25.68 18.84 22.49
C ALA A 51 -24.96 18.25 21.29
N CYS A 52 -24.77 16.92 21.32
CA CYS A 52 -24.19 16.12 20.25
C CYS A 52 -25.04 14.88 20.02
N TYR A 53 -25.25 14.52 18.77
CA TYR A 53 -26.02 13.34 18.36
C TYR A 53 -25.20 12.54 17.34
N LEU A 54 -25.16 11.23 17.53
CA LEU A 54 -24.69 10.28 16.52
C LEU A 54 -25.83 10.03 15.53
N MET A 55 -25.66 10.45 14.30
CA MET A 55 -26.58 10.20 13.20
C MET A 55 -26.31 8.82 12.62
N THR A 56 -27.32 7.99 12.48
CA THR A 56 -27.26 6.68 11.82
C THR A 56 -28.37 6.54 10.79
N GLU A 57 -28.33 5.51 9.95
CA GLU A 57 -29.45 5.23 9.03
C GLU A 57 -30.76 4.92 9.76
N SER A 58 -30.69 4.49 11.02
CA SER A 58 -31.82 4.18 11.87
C SER A 58 -32.37 5.38 12.66
N GLY A 59 -31.63 6.51 12.64
CA GLY A 59 -32.00 7.75 13.34
C GLY A 59 -30.86 8.30 14.20
N ASP A 60 -31.14 9.39 14.91
CA ASP A 60 -30.19 10.10 15.74
C ASP A 60 -30.16 9.53 17.16
N ILE A 61 -28.98 9.29 17.70
CA ILE A 61 -28.76 8.79 19.06
C ILE A 61 -28.08 9.90 19.85
N PRO A 62 -28.64 10.37 20.99
CA PRO A 62 -27.96 11.34 21.85
C PRO A 62 -26.59 10.79 22.31
N MET A 63 -25.58 11.63 22.28
CA MET A 63 -24.27 11.30 22.80
C MET A 63 -24.07 11.90 24.19
N GLU A 64 -23.50 11.11 25.09
CA GLU A 64 -23.21 11.54 26.45
C GLU A 64 -21.78 12.05 26.56
N LEU A 65 -21.53 12.98 27.49
CA LEU A 65 -20.18 13.43 27.82
C LEU A 65 -19.49 12.32 28.58
N GLU A 66 -18.41 11.78 28.02
CA GLU A 66 -17.68 10.67 28.61
C GLU A 66 -16.48 11.16 29.43
N MET A 67 -15.65 12.05 28.83
CA MET A 67 -14.46 12.55 29.49
C MET A 67 -14.06 13.95 29.03
N ALA A 68 -13.20 14.59 29.81
CA ALA A 68 -12.50 15.85 29.45
C ALA A 68 -10.99 15.65 29.50
N GLU A 69 -10.29 16.13 28.48
CA GLU A 69 -8.83 16.02 28.37
C GLU A 69 -8.25 17.37 27.87
N GLY A 70 -7.64 18.11 28.79
CA GLY A 70 -7.14 19.45 28.47
C GLY A 70 -8.25 20.39 28.03
N ARG A 71 -8.13 20.93 26.82
CA ARG A 71 -9.14 21.81 26.21
C ARG A 71 -10.25 21.06 25.48
N PHE A 72 -10.20 19.75 25.43
CA PHE A 72 -11.12 18.92 24.67
C PHE A 72 -12.08 18.17 25.58
N ILE A 73 -13.28 17.92 25.07
CA ILE A 73 -14.26 17.01 25.63
C ILE A 73 -14.59 15.92 24.62
N PHE A 74 -14.93 14.73 25.12
CA PHE A 74 -15.29 13.57 24.32
C PHE A 74 -16.73 13.19 24.61
N TYR A 75 -17.50 13.10 23.53
CA TYR A 75 -18.88 12.60 23.55
C TYR A 75 -18.87 11.15 23.07
N GLU A 76 -19.67 10.29 23.69
CA GLU A 76 -19.77 8.87 23.32
C GLU A 76 -21.22 8.45 23.11
N ALA A 77 -21.46 7.57 22.13
CA ALA A 77 -22.69 6.80 21.99
C ALA A 77 -22.36 5.33 21.67
N GLU A 78 -23.27 4.43 22.06
CA GLU A 78 -23.17 2.99 21.79
C GLU A 78 -24.28 2.54 20.83
N VAL A 79 -23.93 1.76 19.81
CA VAL A 79 -24.84 1.14 18.86
C VAL A 79 -24.71 -0.37 18.94
N ILE A 80 -25.84 -1.07 19.12
CA ILE A 80 -25.87 -2.54 19.08
C ILE A 80 -26.25 -3.01 17.68
N THR A 81 -25.46 -3.93 17.13
CA THR A 81 -25.68 -4.51 15.79
C THR A 81 -25.45 -6.02 15.79
N ASP A 82 -26.05 -6.72 14.85
CA ASP A 82 -25.83 -8.15 14.56
C ASP A 82 -24.52 -8.40 13.75
N GLY A 83 -23.71 -7.34 13.56
CA GLY A 83 -22.52 -7.32 12.73
C GLY A 83 -22.78 -6.66 11.37
N THR A 84 -23.99 -6.17 11.12
CA THR A 84 -24.26 -5.28 10.00
C THR A 84 -23.43 -4.01 10.16
N PRO A 85 -22.74 -3.54 9.11
CA PRO A 85 -21.97 -2.31 9.14
C PRO A 85 -22.84 -1.09 9.46
N ILE A 86 -22.26 -0.12 10.17
CA ILE A 86 -22.90 1.12 10.59
C ILE A 86 -22.31 2.28 9.81
N ARG A 87 -23.16 3.03 9.10
CA ARG A 87 -22.79 4.35 8.58
C ARG A 87 -23.19 5.41 9.59
N TYR A 88 -22.33 6.36 9.87
CA TYR A 88 -22.58 7.38 10.87
C TYR A 88 -21.96 8.74 10.54
N ALA A 89 -22.57 9.79 11.08
CA ALA A 89 -22.09 11.17 11.09
C ALA A 89 -22.53 11.81 12.42
N PHE A 90 -22.24 13.10 12.62
CA PHE A 90 -22.61 13.77 13.85
C PHE A 90 -23.43 15.02 13.56
N ARG A 91 -24.46 15.22 14.36
CA ARG A 91 -25.24 16.45 14.41
C ARG A 91 -24.93 17.16 15.73
N LEU A 92 -24.40 18.37 15.60
CA LEU A 92 -23.88 19.17 16.70
C LEU A 92 -24.77 20.39 16.88
N ILE A 93 -25.06 20.75 18.12
CA ILE A 93 -25.78 21.99 18.46
C ILE A 93 -24.82 22.92 19.18
N LEU A 94 -24.55 24.07 18.62
CA LEU A 94 -23.61 25.04 19.19
C LEU A 94 -24.15 25.64 20.49
N ALA A 95 -23.27 25.85 21.46
CA ALA A 95 -23.69 26.34 22.80
C ALA A 95 -24.10 27.83 22.79
N ASP A 96 -23.42 28.65 22.01
CA ASP A 96 -23.59 30.11 21.95
C ASP A 96 -24.75 30.53 21.05
N THR A 97 -24.89 29.95 19.87
CA THR A 97 -25.91 30.33 18.88
C THR A 97 -27.12 29.41 18.85
N GLY A 98 -26.97 28.16 19.28
CA GLY A 98 -27.95 27.10 19.09
C GLY A 98 -28.09 26.61 17.65
N GLU A 99 -27.21 27.07 16.75
CA GLU A 99 -27.19 26.63 15.36
C GLU A 99 -26.81 25.16 15.26
N GLU A 100 -27.23 24.51 14.18
CA GLU A 100 -26.96 23.11 13.87
C GLU A 100 -25.75 23.02 12.92
N VAL A 101 -24.83 22.08 13.22
CA VAL A 101 -23.68 21.73 12.37
C VAL A 101 -23.70 20.22 12.14
N ILE A 102 -23.53 19.81 10.90
CA ILE A 102 -23.34 18.39 10.53
C ILE A 102 -21.86 18.14 10.31
N PHE A 103 -21.28 17.28 11.14
CA PHE A 103 -19.90 16.87 11.00
C PHE A 103 -19.83 15.49 10.35
N LYS A 104 -19.15 15.43 9.21
CA LYS A 104 -18.92 14.26 8.39
C LYS A 104 -17.43 14.05 8.21
N ARG A 105 -17.04 12.91 7.66
CA ARG A 105 -15.65 12.58 7.31
C ARG A 105 -15.02 13.60 6.36
N ILE A 106 -15.81 14.20 5.49
CA ILE A 106 -15.41 15.22 4.52
C ILE A 106 -15.43 16.65 5.09
N GLY A 107 -15.75 16.84 6.38
CA GLY A 107 -15.71 18.13 7.05
C GLY A 107 -16.99 18.48 7.81
N ALA A 108 -17.06 19.70 8.31
CA ALA A 108 -18.20 20.28 9.00
C ALA A 108 -19.03 21.14 8.05
N PHE A 109 -20.36 21.05 8.15
CA PHE A 109 -21.32 21.75 7.27
C PHE A 109 -22.38 22.43 8.11
N ASP A 110 -22.81 23.62 7.72
CA ASP A 110 -23.96 24.30 8.35
C ASP A 110 -25.31 23.66 7.92
N ALA A 111 -26.39 24.15 8.47
CA ALA A 111 -27.72 23.66 8.18
C ALA A 111 -28.13 23.78 6.69
N ASP A 112 -27.55 24.72 5.97
CA ASP A 112 -27.80 24.94 4.55
C ASP A 112 -26.88 24.07 3.65
N GLY A 113 -25.96 23.28 4.28
CA GLY A 113 -25.01 22.40 3.60
C GLY A 113 -23.74 23.10 3.13
N ALA A 114 -23.48 24.34 3.56
CA ALA A 114 -22.22 25.01 3.23
C ALA A 114 -21.08 24.52 4.13
N HIS A 115 -19.92 24.28 3.54
CA HIS A 115 -18.73 23.80 4.25
C HIS A 115 -18.17 24.87 5.19
N ILE A 116 -17.97 24.54 6.47
CA ILE A 116 -17.40 25.41 7.49
C ILE A 116 -15.87 25.20 7.45
N GLN A 117 -15.15 26.20 6.94
CA GLN A 117 -13.69 26.16 6.89
C GLN A 117 -13.07 26.42 8.27
N PRO A 118 -12.01 25.68 8.65
CA PRO A 118 -11.26 25.99 9.87
C PRO A 118 -10.60 27.37 9.75
N ALA A 119 -10.53 28.10 10.88
CA ALA A 119 -9.85 29.40 10.91
C ALA A 119 -8.39 29.25 10.41
N PRO A 120 -7.89 30.17 9.56
CA PRO A 120 -6.52 30.09 9.08
C PRO A 120 -5.55 30.18 10.26
N ILE A 121 -4.57 29.26 10.29
CA ILE A 121 -3.44 29.35 11.23
C ILE A 121 -2.50 30.42 10.66
N GLU A 122 -2.07 31.39 11.46
CA GLU A 122 -1.04 32.37 11.09
C GLU A 122 0.23 31.63 10.66
N GLN A 123 0.68 31.97 9.46
CA GLN A 123 1.53 31.11 8.62
C GLN A 123 2.99 31.07 9.06
N ILE A 124 3.61 30.01 8.60
CA ILE A 124 5.00 29.74 8.36
C ILE A 124 5.63 30.92 7.61
N LEU A 125 6.62 31.55 8.20
CA LEU A 125 7.41 32.60 7.55
C LEU A 125 8.76 32.00 7.16
N ASN A 126 9.12 32.14 5.89
CA ASN A 126 10.48 31.86 5.43
C ASN A 126 11.44 32.83 6.13
N VAL A 127 12.51 32.32 6.74
CA VAL A 127 13.49 33.12 7.51
C VAL A 127 14.12 34.26 6.66
N GLU A 128 14.26 34.06 5.36
CA GLU A 128 14.75 35.09 4.43
C GLU A 128 13.72 36.16 4.14
N GLU A 129 12.43 35.82 4.07
CA GLU A 129 11.37 36.84 3.94
C GLU A 129 11.20 37.66 5.21
N GLU A 130 11.32 37.05 6.41
CA GLU A 130 11.38 37.84 7.67
C GLU A 130 12.59 38.77 7.72
N LYS A 131 13.77 38.34 7.27
CA LYS A 131 14.96 39.17 7.18
C LYS A 131 14.77 40.32 6.16
N LYS A 132 14.20 39.99 4.98
CA LYS A 132 13.84 41.02 3.96
C LYS A 132 12.73 41.93 4.45
N ALA A 133 11.70 41.43 5.11
CA ALA A 133 10.62 42.20 5.70
C ALA A 133 11.10 43.06 6.90
N ALA A 134 12.03 42.57 7.72
CA ALA A 134 12.67 43.36 8.81
C ALA A 134 13.54 44.47 8.24
N PHE A 135 14.21 44.22 7.11
CA PHE A 135 15.00 45.27 6.43
C PHE A 135 14.10 46.29 5.71
N ALA A 136 12.94 45.85 5.17
CA ALA A 136 11.94 46.71 4.53
C ALA A 136 11.07 47.50 5.53
N ARG A 137 10.91 47.04 6.76
CA ARG A 137 10.16 47.76 7.84
C ARG A 137 10.83 49.10 8.28
N GLY A 138 12.02 49.39 7.76
CA GLY A 138 12.62 50.71 7.81
C GLY A 138 12.09 51.71 6.76
N ALA A 139 11.26 51.26 5.81
CA ALA A 139 10.70 52.10 4.76
C ALA A 139 9.26 51.68 4.43
N ASN A 140 8.29 52.42 4.92
CA ASN A 140 6.88 52.53 4.49
C ASN A 140 5.90 51.39 4.79
N VAL A 141 5.16 51.52 5.89
CA VAL A 141 4.11 50.58 6.38
C VAL A 141 2.75 50.64 5.62
N GLU A 142 2.51 51.64 4.78
CA GLU A 142 1.18 51.89 4.17
C GLU A 142 0.93 51.23 2.80
N GLU A 143 1.96 50.89 2.04
CA GLU A 143 1.79 50.27 0.73
C GLU A 143 1.66 48.73 0.80
N GLU A 144 2.24 48.05 1.81
CA GLU A 144 2.23 46.61 1.93
C GLU A 144 0.87 45.99 2.28
N LYS A 145 0.04 46.69 3.05
CA LYS A 145 -1.32 46.17 3.39
C LYS A 145 -2.22 46.04 2.18
N LYS A 146 -1.99 46.72 1.09
CA LYS A 146 -2.77 46.64 -0.15
C LYS A 146 -2.30 45.50 -1.06
N ALA A 147 -1.01 45.16 -1.06
CA ALA A 147 -0.44 44.12 -1.92
C ALA A 147 -0.78 42.72 -1.40
N VAL A 148 -0.74 42.49 -0.09
CA VAL A 148 -1.05 41.19 0.54
C VAL A 148 -2.54 40.84 0.38
N PHE A 149 -3.43 41.86 0.45
CA PHE A 149 -4.87 41.64 0.25
C PHE A 149 -5.23 41.28 -1.21
N ALA A 150 -4.49 41.81 -2.18
CA ALA A 150 -4.69 41.54 -3.61
C ALA A 150 -4.17 40.18 -4.05
N HIS A 151 -3.14 39.63 -3.39
CA HIS A 151 -2.58 38.30 -3.71
C HIS A 151 -3.44 37.16 -3.15
N GLY A 152 -3.97 37.32 -1.94
CA GLY A 152 -4.88 36.31 -1.32
C GLY A 152 -6.21 36.17 -2.07
N MET A 153 -6.76 37.24 -2.62
CA MET A 153 -8.00 37.20 -3.40
C MET A 153 -7.82 36.53 -4.79
N LYS A 154 -6.64 36.65 -5.41
CA LYS A 154 -6.38 36.00 -6.71
C LYS A 154 -6.23 34.48 -6.60
N ALA A 155 -5.62 33.98 -5.54
CA ALA A 155 -5.49 32.54 -5.31
C ALA A 155 -6.83 31.87 -4.99
N GLY A 156 -7.71 32.53 -4.22
CA GLY A 156 -9.06 32.03 -3.91
C GLY A 156 -10.00 31.97 -5.12
N LEU A 157 -9.91 32.95 -6.02
CA LEU A 157 -10.75 33.02 -7.23
C LEU A 157 -10.37 31.98 -8.29
N ILE A 158 -9.10 31.61 -8.40
CA ILE A 158 -8.63 30.56 -9.32
C ILE A 158 -9.06 29.18 -8.87
N SER A 159 -9.14 28.93 -7.58
CA SER A 159 -9.62 27.65 -7.01
C SER A 159 -11.13 27.45 -7.26
N LEU A 160 -11.95 28.49 -7.13
CA LEU A 160 -13.39 28.42 -7.38
C LEU A 160 -13.72 28.23 -8.87
N ALA A 161 -13.04 28.90 -9.77
CA ALA A 161 -13.26 28.79 -11.22
C ALA A 161 -12.88 27.39 -11.79
N LYS A 162 -11.89 26.72 -11.19
CA LYS A 162 -11.51 25.33 -11.59
C LYS A 162 -12.46 24.26 -11.04
N ARG A 163 -13.15 24.51 -9.92
CA ARG A 163 -14.17 23.58 -9.40
C ARG A 163 -15.43 23.57 -10.28
N GLU A 164 -15.88 24.71 -10.77
CA GLU A 164 -17.03 24.77 -11.68
C GLU A 164 -16.77 24.05 -13.03
N THR A 165 -15.54 24.06 -13.54
CA THR A 165 -15.18 23.35 -14.78
C THR A 165 -15.07 21.83 -14.64
N LEU A 166 -14.77 21.30 -13.45
CA LEU A 166 -14.73 19.85 -13.19
C LEU A 166 -16.15 19.27 -13.04
N GLU A 167 -17.07 19.99 -12.39
CA GLU A 167 -18.47 19.58 -12.30
C GLU A 167 -19.21 19.60 -13.66
N GLU A 168 -18.83 20.49 -14.58
CA GLU A 168 -19.38 20.50 -15.94
C GLU A 168 -18.83 19.39 -16.85
N THR A 169 -17.63 18.87 -16.58
CA THR A 169 -17.04 17.79 -17.38
C THR A 169 -17.63 16.42 -17.00
N GLU A 170 -17.96 16.21 -15.73
CA GLU A 170 -18.64 14.98 -15.28
C GLU A 170 -20.11 14.89 -15.78
N LYS A 171 -20.76 16.04 -16.02
CA LYS A 171 -22.12 16.07 -16.60
C LYS A 171 -22.23 15.76 -18.09
N LYS A 172 -21.11 15.73 -18.83
CA LYS A 172 -21.11 15.53 -20.30
C LYS A 172 -20.77 14.11 -20.77
N THR A 173 -20.38 13.20 -19.86
CA THR A 173 -20.05 11.80 -20.21
C THR A 173 -21.12 10.77 -19.87
N GLY A 174 -22.32 11.19 -19.51
CA GLY A 174 -23.44 10.33 -19.16
C GLY A 174 -24.61 10.44 -20.12
N THR A 175 -24.53 9.84 -21.32
CA THR A 175 -25.71 9.56 -22.16
C THR A 175 -25.65 8.15 -22.73
N GLU A 176 -26.64 7.42 -22.31
CA GLU A 176 -27.58 6.50 -22.99
C GLU A 176 -27.12 5.08 -23.32
N ASN A 177 -27.64 4.09 -22.59
CA ASN A 177 -28.76 3.30 -23.12
C ASN A 177 -29.32 2.31 -22.11
N GLY A 178 -30.60 2.43 -21.86
CA GLY A 178 -31.57 1.37 -22.03
C GLY A 178 -32.06 0.58 -20.84
N THR A 179 -33.29 0.86 -20.50
CA THR A 179 -34.40 0.07 -19.93
C THR A 179 -34.43 -0.11 -18.40
N GLU A 180 -35.35 0.70 -17.86
CA GLU A 180 -35.91 0.58 -16.51
C GLU A 180 -36.69 -0.72 -16.31
N THR A 181 -36.49 -1.37 -15.17
CA THR A 181 -37.60 -1.80 -14.30
C THR A 181 -37.09 -2.02 -12.86
N GLY A 182 -37.60 -1.22 -11.91
CA GLY A 182 -37.85 -1.62 -10.53
C GLY A 182 -36.72 -1.52 -9.53
N ALA A 183 -36.61 -0.40 -8.84
CA ALA A 183 -36.46 -0.23 -7.39
C ALA A 183 -35.94 1.18 -7.03
N VAL A 184 -36.83 2.06 -6.75
CA VAL A 184 -36.56 3.48 -6.38
C VAL A 184 -36.18 3.61 -4.89
N THR A 185 -35.38 2.76 -4.31
CA THR A 185 -34.92 2.88 -2.91
C THR A 185 -33.43 3.10 -2.71
N GLY A 186 -32.59 2.85 -3.71
CA GLY A 186 -31.12 2.91 -3.54
C GLY A 186 -30.48 4.29 -3.74
N LYS A 187 -30.98 5.11 -4.66
CA LYS A 187 -30.32 6.40 -5.00
C LYS A 187 -30.51 7.50 -3.96
N GLY A 188 -31.65 7.53 -3.27
CA GLY A 188 -31.93 8.52 -2.20
C GLY A 188 -31.11 8.29 -0.93
N SER A 189 -30.80 7.04 -0.61
CA SER A 189 -30.00 6.65 0.54
C SER A 189 -28.52 6.99 0.36
N LYS A 190 -27.94 6.71 -0.82
CA LYS A 190 -26.53 7.02 -1.11
C LYS A 190 -26.19 8.51 -1.06
N LEU A 191 -27.08 9.38 -1.54
CA LEU A 191 -26.90 10.84 -1.45
C LEU A 191 -27.02 11.36 0.00
N ARG A 192 -27.78 10.71 0.85
CA ARG A 192 -27.97 11.09 2.26
C ARG A 192 -26.75 10.76 3.13
N THR A 193 -26.04 9.68 2.85
CA THR A 193 -24.91 9.18 3.66
C THR A 193 -23.55 9.48 3.05
N HIS A 194 -23.48 10.23 1.95
CA HIS A 194 -22.19 10.62 1.35
C HIS A 194 -21.30 11.35 2.36
N GLY A 195 -20.06 10.89 2.49
CA GLY A 195 -19.08 11.39 3.44
C GLY A 195 -19.31 10.97 4.89
N TRP A 196 -20.17 10.00 5.16
CA TRP A 196 -20.31 9.40 6.48
C TRP A 196 -19.18 8.41 6.75
N TRP A 197 -18.86 8.21 8.03
CA TRP A 197 -17.96 7.14 8.44
C TRP A 197 -18.62 5.78 8.31
N TYR A 198 -17.80 4.74 8.18
CA TYR A 198 -18.24 3.37 8.01
C TYR A 198 -17.55 2.45 9.01
N ALA A 199 -18.28 1.90 9.98
CA ALA A 199 -17.78 0.91 10.93
C ALA A 199 -18.26 -0.49 10.53
N ALA A 200 -17.33 -1.44 10.37
CA ALA A 200 -17.60 -2.82 9.99
C ALA A 200 -17.26 -3.79 11.15
N PRO A 201 -18.21 -4.14 12.03
CA PRO A 201 -17.94 -4.94 13.23
C PRO A 201 -17.41 -6.35 12.96
N ARG A 202 -17.67 -6.90 11.78
CA ARG A 202 -17.15 -8.23 11.38
C ARG A 202 -15.79 -8.17 10.67
N PHE A 203 -15.30 -6.98 10.36
CA PHE A 203 -14.00 -6.86 9.72
C PHE A 203 -12.90 -7.21 10.73
N GLN A 204 -12.07 -8.18 10.37
CA GLN A 204 -10.91 -8.61 11.16
C GLN A 204 -9.75 -8.87 10.21
N ALA A 205 -8.77 -7.97 10.19
CA ALA A 205 -7.44 -8.28 9.69
C ALA A 205 -6.64 -8.95 10.81
N PRO A 206 -5.60 -9.74 10.51
CA PRO A 206 -4.71 -10.29 11.53
C PRO A 206 -4.04 -9.18 12.34
N ASP A 207 -4.04 -9.31 13.68
CA ASP A 207 -3.49 -8.28 14.58
C ASP A 207 -2.02 -7.95 14.31
N TRP A 208 -1.25 -8.95 13.88
CA TRP A 208 0.17 -8.78 13.56
C TRP A 208 0.42 -7.84 12.38
N ALA A 209 -0.54 -7.69 11.46
CA ALA A 209 -0.37 -6.97 10.20
C ALA A 209 -0.48 -5.45 10.36
N SER A 210 -1.19 -4.95 11.39
CA SER A 210 -1.32 -3.52 11.65
C SER A 210 0.02 -2.88 11.97
N GLY A 211 0.47 -1.96 11.13
CA GLY A 211 1.77 -1.29 11.28
C GLY A 211 2.97 -2.22 11.24
N ALA A 212 2.84 -3.43 10.67
CA ALA A 212 3.96 -4.35 10.50
C ALA A 212 4.96 -3.80 9.48
N VAL A 213 6.25 -3.91 9.78
CA VAL A 213 7.32 -3.54 8.84
C VAL A 213 7.57 -4.72 7.92
N LEU A 214 7.17 -4.58 6.66
CA LEU A 214 7.30 -5.63 5.65
C LEU A 214 8.51 -5.39 4.75
N TYR A 215 8.98 -6.46 4.10
CA TYR A 215 10.12 -6.42 3.20
C TYR A 215 9.83 -7.29 1.97
N GLN A 216 9.74 -6.66 0.80
CA GLN A 216 9.49 -7.35 -0.47
C GLN A 216 10.78 -7.87 -1.06
N ILE A 217 10.80 -9.14 -1.45
CA ILE A 217 11.95 -9.82 -2.05
C ILE A 217 11.63 -10.30 -3.46
N PHE A 218 12.40 -9.82 -4.45
CA PHE A 218 12.48 -10.43 -5.77
C PHE A 218 13.56 -11.51 -5.74
N THR A 219 13.16 -12.77 -5.65
CA THR A 219 14.02 -13.89 -5.23
C THR A 219 15.28 -14.04 -6.09
N ASP A 220 15.14 -14.02 -7.43
CA ASP A 220 16.28 -14.16 -8.37
C ASP A 220 17.39 -13.12 -8.16
N ARG A 221 17.07 -11.97 -7.54
CA ARG A 221 17.97 -10.81 -7.41
C ARG A 221 18.40 -10.51 -5.98
N PHE A 222 17.97 -11.32 -5.01
CA PHE A 222 18.27 -11.03 -3.60
C PHE A 222 19.56 -11.65 -3.11
N CYS A 223 19.69 -12.98 -3.17
CA CYS A 223 20.90 -13.68 -2.75
C CYS A 223 20.94 -15.09 -3.35
N ASN A 224 22.04 -15.49 -3.98
CA ASN A 224 22.29 -16.87 -4.40
C ASN A 224 22.89 -17.63 -3.21
N GLY A 225 22.19 -18.65 -2.72
CA GLY A 225 22.61 -19.50 -1.60
C GLY A 225 22.98 -20.92 -2.02
N ASP A 226 22.49 -21.38 -3.18
CA ASP A 226 22.73 -22.73 -3.72
C ASP A 226 23.01 -22.68 -5.24
N PRO A 227 24.24 -22.42 -5.68
CA PRO A 227 24.57 -22.34 -7.11
C PRO A 227 24.26 -23.61 -7.92
N ASP A 228 24.02 -24.76 -7.26
CA ASP A 228 23.68 -26.01 -7.95
C ASP A 228 22.23 -26.02 -8.50
N ASN A 229 21.40 -25.08 -8.05
CA ASN A 229 20.04 -24.92 -8.56
C ASN A 229 19.90 -23.87 -9.67
N ASP A 230 20.97 -23.13 -9.97
CA ASP A 230 20.96 -22.07 -10.98
C ASP A 230 20.44 -22.53 -12.34
N VAL A 231 19.66 -21.68 -13.02
CA VAL A 231 19.33 -21.84 -14.43
C VAL A 231 20.64 -21.87 -15.25
N VAL A 232 20.77 -22.86 -16.14
CA VAL A 232 21.94 -22.99 -17.00
C VAL A 232 21.69 -22.25 -18.32
N THR A 233 22.67 -21.48 -18.80
CA THR A 233 22.57 -20.79 -20.09
C THR A 233 22.18 -21.75 -21.22
N GLY A 234 21.02 -21.52 -21.83
CA GLY A 234 20.48 -22.36 -22.89
C GLY A 234 19.76 -23.62 -22.41
N GLU A 235 19.36 -23.69 -21.17
CA GLU A 235 18.62 -24.80 -20.60
C GLU A 235 17.27 -25.02 -21.29
N TYR A 236 16.56 -23.95 -21.60
CA TYR A 236 15.30 -23.97 -22.34
C TYR A 236 15.13 -22.72 -23.20
N TYR A 237 14.09 -22.72 -24.01
CA TYR A 237 13.68 -21.62 -24.89
C TYR A 237 12.49 -20.89 -24.28
N TYR A 238 12.58 -19.59 -24.11
CA TYR A 238 11.53 -18.76 -23.53
C TYR A 238 11.42 -17.41 -24.27
N ASN A 239 10.21 -16.96 -24.53
CA ASN A 239 9.90 -15.65 -25.11
C ASN A 239 10.83 -15.23 -26.26
N GLY A 240 10.90 -16.07 -27.30
CA GLY A 240 11.67 -15.77 -28.52
C GLY A 240 13.18 -16.01 -28.43
N GLY A 241 13.71 -16.51 -27.31
CA GLY A 241 15.14 -16.76 -27.14
C GLY A 241 15.47 -17.84 -26.11
N ARG A 242 16.75 -18.07 -25.91
CA ARG A 242 17.26 -19.03 -24.91
C ARG A 242 17.51 -18.29 -23.62
N VAL A 243 17.22 -18.92 -22.49
CA VAL A 243 17.52 -18.38 -21.17
C VAL A 243 19.03 -18.25 -20.94
N GLN A 244 19.41 -17.30 -20.10
CA GLN A 244 20.80 -16.97 -19.80
C GLN A 244 21.02 -16.88 -18.30
N LYS A 245 22.06 -17.55 -17.79
CA LYS A 245 22.62 -17.28 -16.47
C LYS A 245 23.54 -16.09 -16.57
N ILE A 246 23.34 -15.08 -15.73
CA ILE A 246 24.23 -13.92 -15.61
C ILE A 246 25.27 -14.23 -14.53
N GLU A 247 26.54 -14.26 -14.93
CA GLU A 247 27.65 -14.63 -14.04
C GLU A 247 28.08 -13.48 -13.12
N ASP A 248 28.03 -12.23 -13.63
CA ASP A 248 28.34 -11.07 -12.80
C ASP A 248 27.10 -10.63 -12.03
N TRP A 249 27.06 -10.95 -10.75
CA TRP A 249 25.97 -10.58 -9.83
C TRP A 249 25.63 -9.08 -9.85
N TYR A 250 26.58 -8.22 -10.17
CA TYR A 250 26.36 -6.76 -10.15
C TYR A 250 26.09 -6.18 -11.54
N CYS A 251 26.00 -6.99 -12.56
CA CYS A 251 25.58 -6.55 -13.89
C CYS A 251 24.15 -6.02 -13.82
N PRO A 252 23.85 -4.82 -14.32
CA PRO A 252 22.45 -4.37 -14.44
C PRO A 252 21.66 -5.25 -15.41
N PRO A 253 20.35 -5.45 -15.18
CA PRO A 253 19.49 -6.20 -16.11
C PRO A 253 19.45 -5.55 -17.50
N ALA A 254 19.33 -6.37 -18.54
CA ALA A 254 19.08 -5.88 -19.90
C ALA A 254 17.69 -5.24 -19.99
N PRO A 255 17.45 -4.29 -20.90
CA PRO A 255 16.15 -3.62 -21.05
C PRO A 255 14.97 -4.55 -21.40
N ASP A 256 15.23 -5.76 -21.89
CA ASP A 256 14.26 -6.79 -22.24
C ASP A 256 14.45 -8.09 -21.44
N ASP A 257 14.82 -8.00 -20.20
CA ASP A 257 15.33 -8.99 -19.24
C ASP A 257 14.35 -10.11 -18.86
N THR A 258 13.53 -10.65 -19.68
CA THR A 258 12.66 -11.78 -19.26
C THR A 258 13.38 -13.14 -19.17
N ARG A 259 14.58 -13.24 -19.73
CA ARG A 259 15.38 -14.48 -19.88
C ARG A 259 16.68 -14.51 -19.08
N GLU A 260 17.03 -13.42 -18.39
CA GLU A 260 18.25 -13.29 -17.61
C GLU A 260 18.04 -13.73 -16.16
N HIS A 261 18.73 -14.77 -15.73
CA HIS A 261 18.66 -15.30 -14.37
C HIS A 261 19.96 -15.03 -13.60
N TYR A 262 19.82 -14.50 -12.39
CA TYR A 262 20.97 -14.18 -11.53
C TYR A 262 21.18 -15.25 -10.44
N GLY A 263 20.22 -16.14 -10.24
CA GLY A 263 20.34 -17.31 -9.39
C GLY A 263 20.08 -17.04 -7.91
N GLY A 264 19.44 -15.93 -7.56
CA GLY A 264 18.92 -15.79 -6.19
C GLY A 264 17.87 -16.86 -5.89
N ASP A 265 17.84 -17.37 -4.65
CA ASP A 265 17.07 -18.54 -4.28
C ASP A 265 16.57 -18.52 -2.81
N LEU A 266 15.78 -19.52 -2.41
CA LEU A 266 15.25 -19.65 -1.04
C LEU A 266 16.35 -19.94 -0.01
N GLN A 267 17.44 -20.61 -0.37
CA GLN A 267 18.59 -20.82 0.50
C GLN A 267 19.26 -19.48 0.80
N GLY A 268 19.45 -18.63 -0.22
CA GLY A 268 20.01 -17.30 -0.08
C GLY A 268 19.15 -16.40 0.80
N ILE A 269 17.80 -16.48 0.68
CA ILE A 269 16.90 -15.78 1.59
C ILE A 269 17.10 -16.29 3.02
N MET A 270 17.17 -17.60 3.22
CA MET A 270 17.35 -18.22 4.54
C MET A 270 18.69 -17.79 5.17
N ASP A 271 19.75 -17.70 4.40
CA ASP A 271 21.08 -17.22 4.83
C ASP A 271 21.07 -15.75 5.25
N LYS A 272 20.10 -14.97 4.79
CA LYS A 272 19.94 -13.54 5.10
C LYS A 272 18.84 -13.23 6.14
N LEU A 273 18.20 -14.23 6.73
CA LEU A 273 17.18 -14.00 7.77
C LEU A 273 17.73 -13.24 8.98
N ASP A 274 18.97 -13.50 9.40
CA ASP A 274 19.62 -12.76 10.49
C ASP A 274 19.85 -11.28 10.15
N TYR A 275 20.08 -10.97 8.85
CA TYR A 275 20.15 -9.59 8.38
C TYR A 275 18.81 -8.90 8.49
N LEU A 276 17.72 -9.55 8.05
CA LEU A 276 16.35 -9.03 8.09
C LEU A 276 15.85 -8.85 9.53
N GLU A 277 16.15 -9.79 10.42
CA GLU A 277 15.88 -9.67 11.86
C GLU A 277 16.59 -8.45 12.46
N LYS A 278 17.89 -8.27 12.18
CA LYS A 278 18.67 -7.11 12.65
C LYS A 278 18.22 -5.79 12.03
N LEU A 279 17.65 -5.81 10.84
CA LEU A 279 17.04 -4.65 10.21
C LEU A 279 15.73 -4.27 10.95
N GLY A 280 15.04 -5.26 11.51
CA GLY A 280 13.80 -5.09 12.28
C GLY A 280 12.54 -5.44 11.50
N ILE A 281 12.62 -6.31 10.50
CA ILE A 281 11.51 -6.72 9.65
C ILE A 281 10.54 -7.63 10.43
N ASP A 282 9.23 -7.42 10.29
CA ASP A 282 8.16 -8.24 10.87
C ASP A 282 7.62 -9.29 9.89
N GLY A 283 7.74 -9.06 8.59
CA GLY A 283 7.31 -10.00 7.58
C GLY A 283 8.00 -9.79 6.23
N ILE A 284 8.22 -10.89 5.51
CA ILE A 284 8.70 -10.87 4.12
C ILE A 284 7.56 -11.19 3.17
N TYR A 285 7.47 -10.43 2.09
CA TYR A 285 6.63 -10.72 0.94
C TYR A 285 7.54 -11.20 -0.20
N LEU A 286 7.34 -12.44 -0.63
CA LEU A 286 8.08 -13.05 -1.72
C LEU A 286 7.33 -12.83 -3.03
N ASN A 287 7.97 -12.19 -4.04
CA ASN A 287 7.47 -12.27 -5.41
C ASN A 287 7.33 -13.74 -5.82
N PRO A 288 6.59 -14.10 -6.88
CA PRO A 288 6.23 -15.49 -7.15
C PRO A 288 7.40 -16.46 -7.07
N ILE A 289 7.20 -17.61 -6.44
CA ILE A 289 8.24 -18.64 -6.23
C ILE A 289 7.83 -20.02 -6.71
N PHE A 290 6.63 -20.14 -7.29
CA PHE A 290 6.14 -21.40 -7.87
C PHE A 290 6.86 -21.73 -9.19
N VAL A 291 6.79 -22.99 -9.63
CA VAL A 291 7.42 -23.40 -10.89
C VAL A 291 7.01 -22.46 -12.02
N SER A 292 7.98 -21.90 -12.72
CA SER A 292 7.74 -20.90 -13.77
C SER A 292 9.02 -20.65 -14.59
N PRO A 293 8.93 -20.47 -15.92
CA PRO A 293 10.09 -20.33 -16.78
C PRO A 293 10.77 -18.96 -16.72
N SER A 294 10.08 -17.90 -16.35
CA SER A 294 10.67 -16.56 -16.28
C SER A 294 11.44 -16.30 -14.98
N ASN A 295 12.28 -15.27 -14.98
CA ASN A 295 12.96 -14.80 -13.77
C ASN A 295 11.99 -14.14 -12.76
N HIS A 296 10.88 -13.54 -13.25
CA HIS A 296 9.87 -12.89 -12.43
C HIS A 296 8.77 -13.84 -11.93
N LYS A 297 8.59 -14.98 -12.58
CA LYS A 297 7.66 -16.07 -12.25
C LYS A 297 6.16 -15.72 -12.17
N TYR A 298 5.75 -14.61 -12.82
CA TYR A 298 4.34 -14.28 -13.00
C TYR A 298 3.65 -15.14 -14.08
N ASP A 299 4.37 -16.00 -14.78
CA ASP A 299 3.88 -16.97 -15.74
C ASP A 299 3.92 -18.40 -15.17
N THR A 300 3.18 -18.62 -14.10
CA THR A 300 3.20 -19.85 -13.31
C THR A 300 2.94 -21.11 -14.17
N GLU A 301 3.83 -22.10 -14.05
CA GLU A 301 3.75 -23.41 -14.69
C GLU A 301 3.13 -24.48 -13.78
N ASP A 302 3.34 -24.39 -12.47
CA ASP A 302 2.72 -25.29 -11.47
C ASP A 302 2.53 -24.55 -10.14
N TYR A 303 1.28 -24.28 -9.76
CA TYR A 303 0.93 -23.65 -8.47
C TYR A 303 1.14 -24.55 -7.26
N SER A 304 1.30 -25.86 -7.50
CA SER A 304 1.35 -26.86 -6.44
C SER A 304 2.76 -27.08 -5.89
N HIS A 305 3.79 -26.55 -6.55
CA HIS A 305 5.17 -26.80 -6.16
C HIS A 305 6.04 -25.53 -6.27
N ILE A 306 7.01 -25.45 -5.37
CA ILE A 306 8.09 -24.45 -5.42
C ILE A 306 9.01 -24.79 -6.60
N ASP A 307 9.43 -23.75 -7.34
CA ASP A 307 10.36 -23.91 -8.45
C ASP A 307 11.71 -24.49 -7.98
N PRO A 308 12.16 -25.62 -8.54
CA PRO A 308 13.45 -26.20 -8.18
C PRO A 308 14.65 -25.28 -8.43
N HIS A 309 14.57 -24.30 -9.34
CA HIS A 309 15.59 -23.29 -9.53
C HIS A 309 15.64 -22.25 -8.39
N PHE A 310 14.60 -22.12 -7.60
CA PHE A 310 14.60 -21.38 -6.34
C PHE A 310 14.71 -22.30 -5.13
N GLY A 311 14.47 -23.59 -5.33
CA GLY A 311 14.41 -24.63 -4.31
C GLY A 311 15.64 -25.52 -4.26
N LYS A 312 15.41 -26.83 -4.47
CA LYS A 312 16.49 -27.84 -4.42
C LYS A 312 16.36 -28.83 -5.56
N ILE A 313 17.41 -28.91 -6.38
CA ILE A 313 17.57 -29.94 -7.41
C ILE A 313 18.35 -31.11 -6.80
N VAL A 314 17.74 -32.30 -6.77
CA VAL A 314 18.34 -33.54 -6.27
C VAL A 314 18.57 -34.55 -7.40
N HIS A 315 17.81 -34.43 -8.47
CA HIS A 315 18.00 -35.17 -9.72
C HIS A 315 18.12 -34.18 -10.86
N ASP A 316 19.16 -34.33 -11.67
CA ASP A 316 19.40 -33.47 -12.83
C ASP A 316 19.65 -34.32 -14.08
N ALA A 317 19.40 -33.78 -15.25
CA ALA A 317 19.71 -34.39 -16.52
C ALA A 317 20.87 -33.68 -17.22
N ASP A 318 21.65 -34.42 -17.97
CA ASP A 318 22.68 -33.88 -18.82
C ASP A 318 22.09 -33.26 -20.09
N GLY A 319 22.83 -32.28 -20.64
CA GLY A 319 22.51 -31.68 -21.93
C GLY A 319 21.69 -30.39 -21.83
N ILE A 320 22.15 -29.41 -22.57
CA ILE A 320 21.47 -28.14 -22.80
C ILE A 320 20.76 -28.17 -24.15
N LEU A 321 19.76 -27.33 -24.31
CA LEU A 321 19.01 -27.22 -25.55
C LEU A 321 19.94 -26.96 -26.75
N PRO A 322 19.81 -27.66 -27.92
CA PRO A 322 20.62 -27.39 -29.11
C PRO A 322 20.58 -25.91 -29.50
N ARG A 323 21.69 -25.38 -30.04
CA ARG A 323 21.82 -23.93 -30.33
C ARG A 323 20.79 -23.42 -31.36
N ASP A 324 20.33 -24.28 -32.26
CA ASP A 324 19.36 -24.01 -33.32
C ASP A 324 17.91 -24.32 -32.90
N ALA A 325 17.68 -24.80 -31.70
CA ALA A 325 16.35 -25.08 -31.19
C ALA A 325 15.53 -23.79 -31.03
N LYS A 326 14.28 -23.86 -31.46
CA LYS A 326 13.29 -22.78 -31.37
C LYS A 326 12.06 -23.16 -30.55
N ASP A 327 12.12 -24.32 -29.91
CA ASP A 327 11.10 -24.87 -29.03
C ASP A 327 11.75 -25.72 -27.93
N ASN A 328 10.95 -26.20 -26.98
CA ASN A 328 11.39 -26.97 -25.82
C ASN A 328 11.28 -28.48 -26.00
N ALA A 329 11.09 -29.00 -27.21
CA ALA A 329 10.91 -30.45 -27.45
C ALA A 329 12.11 -31.27 -26.94
N LYS A 330 13.31 -30.67 -26.86
CA LYS A 330 14.57 -31.25 -26.38
C LYS A 330 15.11 -30.56 -25.14
N ALA A 331 14.30 -29.86 -24.38
CA ALA A 331 14.69 -29.24 -23.11
C ALA A 331 14.68 -30.27 -21.97
N ASP A 332 15.42 -31.36 -22.13
CA ASP A 332 15.37 -32.51 -21.21
C ASP A 332 15.86 -32.15 -19.81
N LYS A 333 16.85 -31.26 -19.71
CA LYS A 333 17.36 -30.77 -18.43
C LYS A 333 16.28 -29.98 -17.68
N TYR A 334 15.68 -28.98 -18.31
CA TYR A 334 14.59 -28.21 -17.73
C TYR A 334 13.44 -29.11 -17.30
N ARG A 335 12.98 -29.99 -18.21
CA ARG A 335 11.90 -30.95 -17.91
C ARG A 335 12.24 -31.81 -16.69
N ALA A 336 13.45 -32.38 -16.62
CA ALA A 336 13.88 -33.19 -15.48
C ALA A 336 13.84 -32.38 -14.17
N ARG A 337 14.28 -31.13 -14.20
CA ARG A 337 14.31 -30.24 -13.02
C ARG A 337 12.91 -29.93 -12.53
N VAL A 338 11.99 -29.51 -13.41
CA VAL A 338 10.68 -28.97 -13.02
C VAL A 338 9.56 -30.01 -12.96
N THR A 339 9.77 -31.24 -13.41
CA THR A 339 8.73 -32.29 -13.37
C THR A 339 9.08 -33.51 -12.52
N ASP A 340 10.34 -33.65 -12.08
CA ASP A 340 10.73 -34.79 -11.20
C ASP A 340 10.15 -34.58 -9.79
N PRO A 341 9.32 -35.52 -9.29
CA PRO A 341 8.73 -35.40 -7.97
C PRO A 341 9.73 -35.28 -6.82
N ALA A 342 10.97 -35.80 -6.99
CA ALA A 342 12.00 -35.67 -5.96
C ALA A 342 12.49 -34.22 -5.83
N ASN A 343 12.68 -33.52 -6.96
CA ASN A 343 13.05 -32.10 -7.00
C ASN A 343 11.92 -31.22 -6.42
N LEU A 344 10.68 -31.44 -6.90
CA LEU A 344 9.50 -30.72 -6.44
C LEU A 344 9.32 -30.86 -4.92
N ASN A 345 9.33 -32.10 -4.40
CA ASN A 345 9.22 -32.34 -2.97
C ASN A 345 10.41 -31.82 -2.14
N ALA A 346 11.62 -31.80 -2.69
CA ALA A 346 12.78 -31.24 -2.01
C ALA A 346 12.67 -29.71 -1.90
N SER A 347 12.18 -29.06 -2.95
CA SER A 347 11.93 -27.61 -3.00
C SER A 347 10.80 -27.20 -2.05
N ASP A 348 9.70 -27.94 -2.02
CA ASP A 348 8.59 -27.73 -1.06
C ASP A 348 9.07 -27.84 0.40
N ARG A 349 9.94 -28.82 0.69
CA ARG A 349 10.54 -28.97 2.04
C ARG A 349 11.48 -27.82 2.39
N LEU A 350 12.26 -27.30 1.43
CA LEU A 350 13.12 -26.14 1.66
C LEU A 350 12.28 -24.93 2.00
N PHE A 351 11.18 -24.70 1.29
CA PHE A 351 10.25 -23.60 1.61
C PHE A 351 9.65 -23.75 3.02
N ALA A 352 9.18 -24.94 3.39
CA ALA A 352 8.67 -25.19 4.75
C ALA A 352 9.75 -24.91 5.82
N ASN A 353 11.02 -25.21 5.52
CA ASN A 353 12.15 -24.87 6.39
C ASN A 353 12.38 -23.37 6.47
N LEU A 354 12.34 -22.65 5.34
CA LEU A 354 12.46 -21.18 5.30
C LEU A 354 11.40 -20.53 6.19
N VAL A 355 10.13 -20.93 6.05
CA VAL A 355 9.04 -20.38 6.87
C VAL A 355 9.29 -20.65 8.36
N ARG A 356 9.69 -21.87 8.72
CA ARG A 356 10.02 -22.20 10.11
C ARG A 356 11.17 -21.34 10.66
N GLU A 357 12.25 -21.16 9.91
CA GLU A 357 13.40 -20.35 10.30
C GLU A 357 13.04 -18.85 10.40
N ALA A 358 12.16 -18.37 9.52
CA ALA A 358 11.60 -17.01 9.60
C ALA A 358 10.76 -16.83 10.87
N HIS A 359 9.85 -17.77 11.15
CA HIS A 359 9.00 -17.75 12.35
C HIS A 359 9.80 -17.78 13.65
N MET A 360 10.91 -18.53 13.73
CA MET A 360 11.80 -18.53 14.90
C MET A 360 12.43 -17.15 15.17
N ARG A 361 12.50 -16.29 14.17
CA ARG A 361 12.96 -14.89 14.28
C ARG A 361 11.81 -13.88 14.40
N GLY A 362 10.56 -14.35 14.49
CA GLY A 362 9.38 -13.51 14.52
C GLY A 362 9.03 -12.86 13.17
N ILE A 363 9.56 -13.39 12.05
CA ILE A 363 9.32 -12.88 10.70
C ILE A 363 8.23 -13.72 10.03
N ARG A 364 7.16 -13.09 9.57
CA ARG A 364 6.07 -13.69 8.80
C ARG A 364 6.45 -13.84 7.32
N VAL A 365 5.78 -14.75 6.61
CA VAL A 365 6.04 -15.02 5.19
C VAL A 365 4.75 -14.93 4.38
N ILE A 366 4.68 -14.00 3.43
CA ILE A 366 3.56 -13.75 2.52
C ILE A 366 3.96 -14.24 1.13
N LEU A 367 3.11 -15.04 0.49
CA LEU A 367 3.28 -15.54 -0.87
C LEU A 367 2.58 -14.68 -1.90
N ASP A 368 3.08 -14.69 -3.14
CA ASP A 368 2.42 -14.09 -4.30
C ASP A 368 1.54 -15.12 -5.01
N GLY A 369 0.26 -14.81 -5.16
CA GLY A 369 -0.76 -15.64 -5.80
C GLY A 369 -1.15 -15.07 -7.16
N VAL A 370 -0.57 -15.60 -8.23
CA VAL A 370 -0.86 -15.21 -9.62
C VAL A 370 -2.01 -16.05 -10.13
N PHE A 371 -3.25 -15.72 -9.76
CA PHE A 371 -4.41 -16.57 -10.03
C PHE A 371 -5.29 -16.08 -11.19
N ASN A 372 -5.06 -14.89 -11.73
CA ASN A 372 -5.82 -14.39 -12.89
C ASN A 372 -5.46 -15.14 -14.20
N HIS A 373 -4.21 -15.55 -14.35
CA HIS A 373 -3.65 -16.22 -15.53
C HIS A 373 -2.61 -17.25 -15.10
N CYS A 374 -2.24 -18.14 -15.99
CA CYS A 374 -1.08 -19.03 -15.81
C CYS A 374 -0.04 -18.77 -16.91
N GLY A 375 1.08 -19.50 -16.87
CA GLY A 375 2.06 -19.48 -17.96
C GLY A 375 1.64 -20.37 -19.14
N SER A 376 2.16 -20.07 -20.35
CA SER A 376 2.00 -20.94 -21.52
C SER A 376 2.67 -22.33 -21.33
N PHE A 377 3.62 -22.43 -20.41
CA PHE A 377 4.28 -23.67 -19.98
C PHE A 377 3.40 -24.53 -19.08
N HIS A 378 2.38 -23.95 -18.44
CA HIS A 378 1.55 -24.68 -17.47
C HIS A 378 0.96 -25.95 -18.08
N ARG A 379 0.99 -27.06 -17.34
CA ARG A 379 0.47 -28.37 -17.78
C ARG A 379 -0.96 -28.33 -18.35
N TRP A 380 -1.79 -27.39 -17.92
CA TRP A 380 -3.15 -27.22 -18.42
C TRP A 380 -3.17 -26.71 -19.88
N MET A 381 -2.23 -25.85 -20.24
CA MET A 381 -2.05 -25.33 -21.60
C MET A 381 -1.07 -26.19 -22.40
N ASP A 382 0.13 -26.45 -21.83
CA ASP A 382 1.28 -27.20 -22.37
C ASP A 382 1.65 -26.80 -23.82
N ARG A 383 1.57 -25.50 -24.09
CA ARG A 383 1.96 -24.92 -25.38
C ARG A 383 3.43 -25.22 -25.70
N GLU A 384 4.27 -25.21 -24.68
CA GLU A 384 5.71 -25.38 -24.81
C GLU A 384 6.15 -26.86 -24.74
N LYS A 385 5.20 -27.79 -24.59
CA LYS A 385 5.41 -29.25 -24.67
C LYS A 385 6.35 -29.82 -23.60
N ILE A 386 6.33 -29.22 -22.42
CA ILE A 386 7.13 -29.69 -21.28
C ILE A 386 6.58 -31.01 -20.74
N TYR A 387 5.26 -31.15 -20.71
CA TYR A 387 4.55 -32.31 -20.13
C TYR A 387 4.24 -33.43 -21.15
N LEU A 388 4.54 -33.24 -22.44
CA LEU A 388 4.45 -34.28 -23.46
C LEU A 388 5.38 -35.44 -23.06
N ASN A 389 4.80 -36.66 -22.99
CA ASN A 389 5.50 -37.90 -22.63
C ASN A 389 5.87 -38.07 -21.14
N THR A 390 5.43 -37.19 -20.25
CA THR A 390 5.51 -37.41 -18.79
C THR A 390 4.38 -38.42 -18.40
N GLN A 391 4.72 -39.45 -17.62
CA GLN A 391 3.74 -40.48 -17.23
C GLN A 391 2.61 -39.83 -16.41
N ASN A 392 1.36 -40.16 -16.79
CA ASN A 392 0.12 -39.75 -16.11
C ASN A 392 -0.34 -38.31 -16.27
N ASN A 393 0.24 -37.49 -17.17
CA ASN A 393 -0.31 -36.17 -17.48
C ASN A 393 -1.27 -36.22 -18.67
N PRO A 394 -2.53 -35.76 -18.52
CA PRO A 394 -3.42 -35.55 -19.65
C PRO A 394 -2.81 -34.51 -20.61
N PRO A 395 -3.11 -34.55 -21.91
CA PRO A 395 -2.61 -33.56 -22.86
C PRO A 395 -3.17 -32.17 -22.56
N GLY A 396 -2.34 -31.15 -22.73
CA GLY A 396 -2.72 -29.74 -22.55
C GLY A 396 -3.78 -29.25 -23.56
N ALA A 397 -4.46 -28.19 -23.23
CA ALA A 397 -5.55 -27.63 -24.03
C ALA A 397 -5.07 -27.01 -25.34
N TYR A 398 -3.78 -26.66 -25.48
CA TYR A 398 -3.23 -26.06 -26.68
C TYR A 398 -3.27 -27.02 -27.89
N ASP A 399 -2.90 -28.26 -27.69
CA ASP A 399 -2.80 -29.31 -28.75
C ASP A 399 -4.03 -30.15 -28.89
N ARG A 400 -4.91 -30.24 -27.89
CA ARG A 400 -6.03 -31.17 -27.86
C ARG A 400 -7.35 -30.50 -27.50
N LYS A 401 -8.34 -30.60 -28.40
CA LYS A 401 -9.71 -30.13 -28.15
C LYS A 401 -10.41 -30.92 -27.05
N ASP A 402 -10.10 -32.20 -26.91
CA ASP A 402 -10.64 -33.13 -25.91
C ASP A 402 -9.80 -33.20 -24.63
N SER A 403 -8.92 -32.21 -24.42
CA SER A 403 -8.19 -32.06 -23.16
C SER A 403 -9.16 -31.82 -21.99
N PRO A 404 -8.94 -32.46 -20.82
CA PRO A 404 -9.74 -32.17 -19.62
C PRO A 404 -9.58 -30.69 -19.15
N TYR A 405 -8.54 -30.02 -19.59
CA TYR A 405 -8.27 -28.61 -19.26
C TYR A 405 -8.85 -27.63 -20.29
N ARG A 406 -9.63 -28.13 -21.28
CA ARG A 406 -10.16 -27.30 -22.37
C ARG A 406 -10.94 -26.09 -21.88
N ASP A 407 -11.77 -26.28 -20.87
CA ASP A 407 -12.67 -25.25 -20.32
C ASP A 407 -12.00 -24.36 -19.28
N TYR A 408 -10.72 -24.64 -18.93
CA TYR A 408 -9.91 -23.73 -18.12
C TYR A 408 -9.50 -22.47 -18.89
N PHE A 409 -9.68 -22.47 -20.22
CA PHE A 409 -9.34 -21.38 -21.11
C PHE A 409 -10.49 -21.06 -22.06
N LYS A 410 -10.58 -19.81 -22.47
CA LYS A 410 -11.54 -19.36 -23.46
C LYS A 410 -10.84 -19.23 -24.82
N PHE A 411 -11.24 -20.09 -25.78
CA PHE A 411 -10.72 -20.06 -27.15
C PHE A 411 -11.70 -19.40 -28.10
N GLU A 412 -11.22 -18.50 -28.94
CA GLU A 412 -12.04 -17.80 -29.94
C GLU A 412 -12.33 -18.67 -31.17
N LYS A 413 -11.44 -19.61 -31.52
CA LYS A 413 -11.51 -20.42 -32.74
C LYS A 413 -11.46 -21.92 -32.42
N ASP A 414 -12.21 -22.70 -33.18
CA ASP A 414 -12.17 -24.16 -33.14
C ASP A 414 -11.11 -24.69 -34.11
N LYS A 415 -9.81 -24.58 -33.72
CA LYS A 415 -8.68 -24.96 -34.56
C LYS A 415 -7.62 -25.69 -33.77
N TRP A 416 -7.61 -27.03 -33.86
CA TRP A 416 -6.63 -27.91 -33.25
C TRP A 416 -5.93 -28.79 -34.29
N PRO A 417 -4.69 -29.26 -34.02
CA PRO A 417 -3.83 -28.92 -32.89
C PRO A 417 -3.22 -27.51 -32.99
N GLY A 418 -2.62 -27.05 -31.89
CA GLY A 418 -1.92 -25.78 -31.87
C GLY A 418 -2.87 -24.58 -31.85
N ASN A 419 -3.87 -24.57 -30.96
CA ASN A 419 -4.84 -23.50 -30.89
C ASN A 419 -4.34 -22.29 -30.10
N GLY A 420 -3.69 -21.34 -30.78
CA GLY A 420 -3.22 -20.07 -30.20
C GLY A 420 -4.29 -18.98 -30.10
N SER A 421 -5.60 -19.31 -30.24
CA SER A 421 -6.68 -18.30 -30.14
C SER A 421 -7.28 -18.22 -28.74
N TYR A 422 -6.52 -18.59 -27.72
CA TYR A 422 -6.95 -18.44 -26.33
C TYR A 422 -6.88 -16.98 -25.86
N GLU A 423 -7.78 -16.61 -24.96
CA GLU A 423 -7.72 -15.33 -24.27
C GLU A 423 -6.47 -15.25 -23.40
N SER A 424 -5.76 -14.13 -23.46
CA SER A 424 -4.54 -13.91 -22.69
C SER A 424 -4.60 -12.56 -22.00
N TRP A 425 -3.94 -12.48 -20.83
CA TRP A 425 -3.88 -11.24 -20.07
C TRP A 425 -3.02 -10.21 -20.81
N TRP A 426 -3.56 -9.00 -21.03
CA TRP A 426 -2.98 -7.91 -21.83
C TRP A 426 -2.56 -8.32 -23.25
N GLY A 427 -3.12 -9.38 -23.80
CA GLY A 427 -2.77 -9.88 -25.12
C GLY A 427 -1.40 -10.57 -25.17
N MET A 428 -0.77 -10.84 -24.03
CA MET A 428 0.48 -11.57 -23.94
C MET A 428 0.23 -13.07 -24.07
N ASP A 429 0.66 -13.66 -25.18
CA ASP A 429 0.41 -15.09 -25.48
C ASP A 429 1.14 -16.06 -24.55
N THR A 430 2.10 -15.56 -23.76
CA THR A 430 2.75 -16.30 -22.67
C THR A 430 1.92 -16.37 -21.39
N LEU A 431 0.82 -15.60 -21.29
CA LEU A 431 -0.02 -15.46 -20.10
C LEU A 431 -1.49 -15.80 -20.38
N PRO A 432 -1.82 -17.10 -20.63
CA PRO A 432 -3.19 -17.54 -20.83
C PRO A 432 -4.10 -17.18 -19.67
N LYS A 433 -5.19 -16.42 -19.92
CA LYS A 433 -6.18 -16.05 -18.89
C LYS A 433 -7.01 -17.27 -18.50
N LEU A 434 -7.24 -17.42 -17.19
CA LEU A 434 -8.02 -18.54 -16.64
C LEU A 434 -9.53 -18.25 -16.70
N ASN A 435 -10.30 -19.25 -17.15
CA ASN A 435 -11.74 -19.15 -17.39
C ASN A 435 -12.54 -19.83 -16.26
N TYR A 436 -12.57 -19.20 -15.11
CA TYR A 436 -13.19 -19.71 -13.88
C TYR A 436 -14.69 -19.98 -14.02
N GLU A 437 -15.44 -19.11 -14.74
CA GLU A 437 -16.89 -19.26 -14.88
C GLU A 437 -17.27 -20.52 -15.68
N ALA A 438 -16.36 -21.06 -16.48
CA ALA A 438 -16.62 -22.26 -17.27
C ALA A 438 -16.19 -23.56 -16.57
N SER A 439 -15.44 -23.50 -15.47
CA SER A 439 -14.92 -24.71 -14.81
C SER A 439 -14.90 -24.60 -13.29
N GLU A 440 -15.74 -25.39 -12.64
CA GLU A 440 -15.75 -25.56 -11.20
C GLU A 440 -14.48 -26.30 -10.71
N GLU A 441 -13.97 -27.25 -11.50
CA GLU A 441 -12.72 -27.94 -11.18
C GLU A 441 -11.52 -27.00 -11.09
N LEU A 442 -11.46 -25.99 -11.97
CA LEU A 442 -10.44 -24.93 -11.90
C LEU A 442 -10.57 -24.14 -10.61
N GLN A 443 -11.80 -23.72 -10.25
CA GLN A 443 -12.06 -23.00 -9.02
C GLN A 443 -11.60 -23.79 -7.80
N GLU A 444 -12.00 -25.07 -7.71
CA GLU A 444 -11.61 -25.95 -6.59
C GLU A 444 -10.10 -26.21 -6.54
N GLU A 445 -9.44 -26.31 -7.69
CA GLU A 445 -7.97 -26.46 -7.75
C GLU A 445 -7.27 -25.27 -7.12
N ILE A 446 -7.63 -24.05 -7.53
CA ILE A 446 -7.01 -22.83 -7.01
C ILE A 446 -7.34 -22.62 -5.52
N LEU A 447 -8.57 -22.90 -5.09
CA LEU A 447 -8.94 -22.85 -3.67
C LEU A 447 -8.15 -23.85 -2.82
N ARG A 448 -7.86 -25.05 -3.37
CA ARG A 448 -7.01 -26.05 -2.72
C ARG A 448 -5.57 -25.57 -2.61
N VAL A 449 -5.02 -24.96 -3.67
CA VAL A 449 -3.69 -24.34 -3.65
C VAL A 449 -3.63 -23.25 -2.58
N ALA A 450 -4.64 -22.37 -2.52
CA ALA A 450 -4.72 -21.30 -1.54
C ALA A 450 -4.67 -21.81 -0.09
N ALA A 451 -5.39 -22.89 0.21
CA ALA A 451 -5.38 -23.52 1.53
C ALA A 451 -4.08 -24.29 1.81
N LYS A 452 -3.49 -24.98 0.79
CA LYS A 452 -2.28 -25.78 0.93
C LYS A 452 -1.13 -25.00 1.56
N TRP A 453 -0.79 -23.87 0.99
CA TRP A 453 0.42 -23.13 1.35
C TRP A 453 0.35 -22.42 2.71
N VAL A 454 -0.86 -22.08 3.17
CA VAL A 454 -1.07 -21.51 4.51
C VAL A 454 -1.31 -22.56 5.60
N SER A 455 -1.37 -23.86 5.23
CA SER A 455 -1.53 -24.99 6.13
C SER A 455 -0.20 -25.67 6.47
N PRO A 456 -0.13 -26.47 7.54
CA PRO A 456 1.01 -27.33 7.79
C PRO A 456 1.27 -28.31 6.61
N PRO A 457 2.53 -28.56 6.25
CA PRO A 457 3.75 -28.15 6.95
C PRO A 457 4.31 -26.79 6.51
N TYR A 458 3.69 -26.12 5.54
CA TYR A 458 4.21 -24.89 4.93
C TYR A 458 4.00 -23.67 5.83
N ASN A 459 2.79 -23.45 6.34
CA ASN A 459 2.42 -22.41 7.29
C ASN A 459 2.78 -20.98 6.85
N ALA A 460 2.66 -20.66 5.55
CA ALA A 460 2.76 -19.27 5.11
C ALA A 460 1.71 -18.39 5.82
N ASP A 461 2.03 -17.13 6.03
CA ASP A 461 1.22 -16.19 6.81
C ASP A 461 0.25 -15.38 5.95
N GLY A 462 0.14 -15.68 4.68
CA GLY A 462 -0.85 -15.05 3.80
C GLY A 462 -0.49 -15.00 2.34
N TRP A 463 -1.34 -14.30 1.61
CA TRP A 463 -1.28 -14.13 0.17
C TRP A 463 -1.26 -12.65 -0.21
N ARG A 464 -0.38 -12.27 -1.11
CA ARG A 464 -0.56 -11.12 -1.99
C ARG A 464 -1.19 -11.65 -3.27
N LEU A 465 -2.24 -11.04 -3.74
CA LEU A 465 -3.00 -11.47 -4.91
C LEU A 465 -2.69 -10.56 -6.08
N ASP A 466 -2.06 -11.12 -7.10
CA ASP A 466 -1.72 -10.45 -8.35
C ASP A 466 -2.97 -10.08 -9.12
N VAL A 467 -3.06 -8.83 -9.59
CA VAL A 467 -4.17 -8.25 -10.37
C VAL A 467 -5.56 -8.75 -9.95
N ALA A 468 -5.81 -8.71 -8.64
CA ALA A 468 -6.95 -9.39 -8.01
C ALA A 468 -8.32 -8.96 -8.55
N ALA A 469 -8.46 -7.71 -8.99
CA ALA A 469 -9.70 -7.20 -9.57
C ALA A 469 -10.00 -7.79 -10.97
N ASP A 470 -8.98 -8.26 -11.68
CA ASP A 470 -9.10 -8.79 -13.06
C ASP A 470 -9.50 -10.27 -13.10
N LEU A 471 -9.49 -10.98 -11.96
CA LEU A 471 -9.81 -12.40 -11.90
C LEU A 471 -11.25 -12.68 -12.33
N GLY A 472 -11.42 -13.64 -13.23
CA GLY A 472 -12.71 -13.99 -13.84
C GLY A 472 -13.08 -13.08 -15.00
N HIS A 473 -14.34 -13.13 -15.42
CA HIS A 473 -14.86 -12.36 -16.58
C HIS A 473 -16.04 -11.47 -16.18
N SER A 474 -16.49 -11.53 -14.93
CA SER A 474 -17.55 -10.66 -14.41
C SER A 474 -17.26 -10.20 -12.99
N GLU A 475 -17.64 -8.96 -12.67
CA GLU A 475 -17.51 -8.40 -11.32
C GLU A 475 -18.23 -9.26 -10.26
N ALA A 476 -19.43 -9.74 -10.59
CA ALA A 476 -20.20 -10.58 -9.68
C ALA A 476 -19.48 -11.90 -9.35
N PHE A 477 -18.84 -12.53 -10.35
CA PHE A 477 -18.04 -13.73 -10.13
C PHE A 477 -16.78 -13.43 -9.31
N ASN A 478 -16.08 -12.32 -9.62
CA ASN A 478 -14.89 -11.89 -8.90
C ASN A 478 -15.17 -11.79 -7.39
N HIS A 479 -16.24 -11.08 -7.01
CA HIS A 479 -16.65 -10.95 -5.61
C HIS A 479 -16.99 -12.30 -4.96
N GLU A 480 -17.71 -13.18 -5.67
CA GLU A 480 -18.06 -14.48 -5.13
C GLU A 480 -16.84 -15.39 -4.94
N PHE A 481 -15.92 -15.37 -5.89
CA PHE A 481 -14.68 -16.15 -5.81
C PHE A 481 -13.82 -15.68 -4.62
N TRP A 482 -13.63 -14.36 -4.42
CA TRP A 482 -12.82 -13.86 -3.32
C TRP A 482 -13.43 -14.14 -1.93
N LYS A 483 -14.75 -14.22 -1.82
CA LYS A 483 -15.41 -14.69 -0.59
C LYS A 483 -15.06 -16.14 -0.30
N ARG A 484 -15.19 -17.03 -1.29
CA ARG A 484 -14.82 -18.45 -1.17
C ARG A 484 -13.31 -18.59 -0.88
N PHE A 485 -12.47 -17.82 -1.54
CA PHE A 485 -11.03 -17.78 -1.29
C PHE A 485 -10.74 -17.43 0.16
N ARG A 486 -11.36 -16.37 0.66
CA ARG A 486 -11.23 -15.98 2.07
C ARG A 486 -11.66 -17.08 3.02
N GLU A 487 -12.79 -17.71 2.77
CA GLU A 487 -13.31 -18.79 3.61
C GLU A 487 -12.30 -19.94 3.74
N VAL A 488 -11.73 -20.42 2.64
CA VAL A 488 -10.78 -21.52 2.67
C VAL A 488 -9.45 -21.15 3.30
N VAL A 489 -8.95 -19.94 3.03
CA VAL A 489 -7.70 -19.43 3.62
C VAL A 489 -7.86 -19.25 5.13
N LYS A 490 -8.90 -18.54 5.57
CA LYS A 490 -9.11 -18.28 7.01
C LYS A 490 -9.50 -19.53 7.80
N LYS A 491 -10.09 -20.53 7.15
CA LYS A 491 -10.32 -21.85 7.75
C LYS A 491 -9.01 -22.61 7.93
N ALA A 492 -8.09 -22.51 7.00
CA ALA A 492 -6.78 -23.16 7.05
C ALA A 492 -5.84 -22.46 8.04
N ASN A 493 -5.80 -21.12 8.01
CA ASN A 493 -5.02 -20.28 8.91
C ASN A 493 -5.77 -18.98 9.17
N PRO A 494 -6.42 -18.81 10.33
CA PRO A 494 -7.16 -17.59 10.68
C PRO A 494 -6.29 -16.32 10.68
N GLU A 495 -4.98 -16.45 10.96
CA GLU A 495 -4.00 -15.37 11.02
C GLU A 495 -3.37 -15.04 9.65
N ALA A 496 -3.71 -15.77 8.58
CA ALA A 496 -3.20 -15.48 7.24
C ALA A 496 -3.81 -14.19 6.69
N ILE A 497 -2.97 -13.24 6.23
CA ILE A 497 -3.43 -12.03 5.57
C ILE A 497 -3.79 -12.28 4.11
N ILE A 498 -4.82 -11.61 3.63
CA ILE A 498 -5.21 -11.57 2.21
C ILE A 498 -5.04 -10.13 1.72
N LEU A 499 -3.97 -9.89 0.99
CA LEU A 499 -3.57 -8.59 0.50
C LEU A 499 -3.67 -8.56 -1.02
N ALA A 500 -4.42 -7.61 -1.57
CA ALA A 500 -4.63 -7.55 -3.01
C ALA A 500 -3.81 -6.46 -3.68
N GLU A 501 -3.29 -6.75 -4.86
CA GLU A 501 -2.91 -5.72 -5.81
C GLU A 501 -4.15 -5.23 -6.55
N ASN A 502 -4.37 -3.92 -6.51
CA ASN A 502 -5.47 -3.29 -7.22
C ASN A 502 -5.12 -1.83 -7.55
N TYR A 503 -5.40 -1.41 -8.79
CA TYR A 503 -5.15 -0.07 -9.33
C TYR A 503 -6.40 0.81 -9.40
N VAL A 504 -7.56 0.28 -8.97
CA VAL A 504 -8.84 0.99 -8.97
C VAL A 504 -9.41 1.07 -7.57
N ASP A 505 -10.56 1.76 -7.40
CA ASP A 505 -11.25 1.83 -6.10
C ASP A 505 -11.46 0.44 -5.49
N SER A 506 -10.90 0.23 -4.32
CA SER A 506 -10.90 -1.06 -3.62
C SER A 506 -11.98 -1.17 -2.54
N ALA A 507 -12.78 -0.11 -2.31
CA ALA A 507 -13.72 -0.05 -1.20
C ALA A 507 -14.72 -1.21 -1.17
N HIS A 508 -15.10 -1.71 -2.36
CA HIS A 508 -16.08 -2.80 -2.47
C HIS A 508 -15.55 -4.13 -1.89
N TRP A 509 -14.27 -4.45 -2.06
CA TRP A 509 -13.65 -5.69 -1.57
C TRP A 509 -13.18 -5.60 -0.10
N LEU A 510 -13.02 -4.38 0.45
CA LEU A 510 -12.46 -4.14 1.78
C LEU A 510 -13.53 -4.00 2.89
N ARG A 511 -14.68 -4.65 2.72
CA ARG A 511 -15.81 -4.59 3.68
C ARG A 511 -15.86 -5.75 4.67
N GLY A 512 -14.84 -6.62 4.67
CA GLY A 512 -14.67 -7.70 5.65
C GLY A 512 -15.08 -9.09 5.18
N GLY A 513 -15.48 -9.25 3.92
CA GLY A 513 -15.88 -10.54 3.35
C GLY A 513 -14.89 -11.12 2.33
N GLU A 514 -13.92 -10.33 1.88
CA GLU A 514 -13.04 -10.67 0.75
C GLU A 514 -11.58 -10.40 1.11
N TRP A 515 -10.97 -9.30 0.66
CA TRP A 515 -9.59 -8.96 1.00
C TRP A 515 -9.48 -8.32 2.39
N ASP A 516 -8.35 -8.52 3.06
CA ASP A 516 -8.03 -7.83 4.31
C ASP A 516 -7.47 -6.44 4.05
N THR A 517 -6.67 -6.27 2.99
CA THR A 517 -5.96 -5.03 2.68
C THR A 517 -5.45 -5.01 1.24
N ILE A 518 -4.72 -3.95 0.88
CA ILE A 518 -4.21 -3.69 -0.47
C ILE A 518 -2.75 -3.22 -0.47
N MET A 519 -2.11 -3.29 -1.65
CA MET A 519 -0.94 -2.48 -1.99
C MET A 519 -1.42 -1.03 -2.17
N ASN A 520 -0.91 -0.11 -1.35
CA ASN A 520 -1.46 1.25 -1.22
C ASN A 520 -0.84 2.22 -2.23
N TYR A 521 -1.12 2.03 -3.51
CA TYR A 521 -0.57 2.88 -4.57
C TYR A 521 -1.12 4.31 -4.51
N GLU A 522 -2.42 4.47 -4.70
CA GLU A 522 -3.09 5.77 -4.79
C GLU A 522 -3.16 6.51 -3.45
N GLY A 523 -3.25 5.78 -2.33
CA GLY A 523 -3.34 6.36 -0.99
C GLY A 523 -1.99 6.52 -0.28
N PHE A 524 -0.86 6.18 -0.93
CA PHE A 524 0.47 6.37 -0.35
C PHE A 524 1.58 6.55 -1.39
N MET A 525 1.87 5.54 -2.23
CA MET A 525 3.05 5.57 -3.12
C MET A 525 3.02 6.77 -4.06
N GLU A 526 1.92 6.98 -4.75
CA GLU A 526 1.77 8.05 -5.73
C GLU A 526 1.80 9.44 -5.08
N PRO A 527 0.99 9.73 -4.03
CA PRO A 527 1.01 11.05 -3.38
C PRO A 527 2.38 11.41 -2.79
N VAL A 528 3.05 10.48 -2.11
CA VAL A 528 4.40 10.71 -1.58
C VAL A 528 5.40 10.96 -2.70
N THR A 529 5.29 10.23 -3.81
CA THR A 529 6.17 10.38 -4.96
C THR A 529 6.05 11.78 -5.56
N TRP A 530 4.86 12.17 -6.03
CA TRP A 530 4.72 13.45 -6.71
C TRP A 530 4.81 14.65 -5.76
N PHE A 531 4.42 14.52 -4.48
CA PHE A 531 4.59 15.59 -3.51
C PHE A 531 6.07 15.94 -3.27
N LEU A 532 6.93 14.92 -3.12
CA LEU A 532 8.34 15.12 -2.82
C LEU A 532 9.21 15.34 -4.07
N THR A 533 8.81 14.82 -5.22
CA THR A 533 9.65 14.82 -6.43
C THR A 533 8.99 15.44 -7.66
N GLY A 534 7.68 15.60 -7.70
CA GLY A 534 6.95 15.95 -8.92
C GLY A 534 6.88 14.84 -9.96
N MET A 535 7.52 13.69 -9.69
CA MET A 535 7.58 12.56 -10.64
C MET A 535 6.35 11.67 -10.53
N GLU A 536 6.03 11.01 -11.62
CA GLU A 536 5.12 9.88 -11.67
C GLU A 536 5.87 8.60 -11.22
N LYS A 537 5.14 7.57 -10.74
CA LYS A 537 5.71 6.35 -10.13
C LYS A 537 6.61 5.50 -11.03
N HIS A 538 6.43 5.56 -12.36
CA HIS A 538 7.29 4.91 -13.35
C HIS A 538 8.44 5.79 -13.85
N SER A 539 8.49 7.05 -13.44
CA SER A 539 9.36 8.10 -14.01
C SER A 539 9.00 8.49 -15.44
N ASP A 540 7.80 8.21 -15.91
CA ASP A 540 7.35 8.52 -17.28
C ASP A 540 6.92 9.99 -17.45
N ALA A 541 6.64 10.70 -16.34
CA ALA A 541 6.22 12.09 -16.37
C ALA A 541 6.70 12.89 -15.14
N PHE A 542 6.74 14.22 -15.30
CA PHE A 542 7.00 15.17 -14.22
C PHE A 542 5.92 16.25 -14.19
N SER A 543 5.41 16.59 -13.02
CA SER A 543 4.44 17.66 -12.78
C SER A 543 4.91 18.65 -11.73
N ALA A 544 5.29 19.85 -12.15
CA ALA A 544 5.66 20.94 -11.26
C ALA A 544 4.49 21.44 -10.40
N GLU A 545 3.24 21.22 -10.85
CA GLU A 545 2.04 21.62 -10.11
C GLU A 545 1.84 20.77 -8.87
N LEU A 546 2.10 19.45 -8.98
CA LEU A 546 1.95 18.49 -7.89
C LEU A 546 3.10 18.56 -6.88
N LEU A 547 4.29 18.99 -7.31
CA LEU A 547 5.44 19.13 -6.44
C LEU A 547 5.13 20.09 -5.29
N GLY A 548 5.12 19.57 -4.07
CA GLY A 548 4.88 20.32 -2.84
C GLY A 548 3.43 20.80 -2.65
N ASP A 549 2.45 20.31 -3.44
CA ASP A 549 1.03 20.66 -3.26
C ASP A 549 0.45 19.89 -2.07
N ALA A 550 0.36 20.55 -0.92
CA ALA A 550 -0.09 19.97 0.33
C ALA A 550 -1.60 19.63 0.33
N ASP A 551 -2.43 20.43 -0.32
CA ASP A 551 -3.88 20.19 -0.34
C ASP A 551 -4.21 18.93 -1.15
N ARG A 552 -3.65 18.81 -2.35
CA ARG A 552 -3.79 17.60 -3.17
C ARG A 552 -3.18 16.38 -2.50
N PHE A 553 -2.05 16.55 -1.79
CA PHE A 553 -1.45 15.46 -1.02
C PHE A 553 -2.45 14.93 0.02
N TRP A 554 -3.04 15.80 0.84
CA TRP A 554 -4.01 15.40 1.84
C TRP A 554 -5.26 14.77 1.24
N GLU A 555 -5.79 15.34 0.16
CA GLU A 555 -6.92 14.77 -0.55
C GLU A 555 -6.62 13.34 -1.02
N SER A 556 -5.47 13.10 -1.68
CA SER A 556 -5.08 11.79 -2.19
C SER A 556 -4.80 10.78 -1.06
N MET A 557 -4.14 11.20 0.02
CA MET A 557 -3.83 10.30 1.15
C MET A 557 -5.06 9.89 1.95
N THR A 558 -6.17 10.60 1.85
CA THR A 558 -7.37 10.37 2.66
C THR A 558 -8.61 9.98 1.87
N TRP A 559 -8.64 10.14 0.54
CA TRP A 559 -9.85 9.93 -0.26
C TRP A 559 -10.39 8.51 -0.18
N LYS A 560 -9.54 7.49 -0.15
CA LYS A 560 -9.94 6.08 -0.02
C LYS A 560 -10.74 5.79 1.25
N THR A 561 -10.61 6.66 2.24
CA THR A 561 -11.37 6.54 3.49
C THR A 561 -12.67 7.36 3.47
N GLN A 562 -13.03 8.01 2.37
CA GLN A 562 -14.16 8.94 2.34
C GLN A 562 -15.52 8.26 2.16
N ASP A 563 -15.60 7.12 1.47
CA ASP A 563 -16.87 6.44 1.21
C ASP A 563 -16.82 4.96 1.56
N ASP A 564 -17.77 4.53 2.42
CA ASP A 564 -18.13 3.13 2.71
C ASP A 564 -16.97 2.15 2.95
N MET A 565 -15.81 2.63 3.40
CA MET A 565 -14.63 1.80 3.67
C MET A 565 -14.22 1.90 5.14
N PRO A 566 -14.03 0.78 5.85
CA PRO A 566 -13.44 0.80 7.19
C PRO A 566 -11.98 1.26 7.12
N GLN A 567 -11.49 1.88 8.19
CA GLN A 567 -10.09 2.30 8.28
C GLN A 567 -9.14 1.13 8.55
N ALA A 568 -9.61 0.04 9.17
CA ALA A 568 -8.80 -1.10 9.53
C ALA A 568 -7.98 -1.71 8.37
N PRO A 569 -8.52 -1.86 7.13
CA PRO A 569 -7.73 -2.29 5.98
C PRO A 569 -6.51 -1.41 5.70
N LEU A 570 -6.62 -0.09 5.93
CA LEU A 570 -5.52 0.84 5.67
C LEU A 570 -4.41 0.75 6.71
N MET A 571 -4.72 0.30 7.94
CA MET A 571 -3.71 0.08 8.99
C MET A 571 -2.78 -1.10 8.66
N CYS A 572 -3.19 -1.97 7.74
CA CYS A 572 -2.41 -3.12 7.25
C CYS A 572 -1.93 -2.95 5.81
N SER A 573 -2.28 -1.84 5.13
CA SER A 573 -1.95 -1.65 3.71
C SER A 573 -0.46 -1.49 3.49
N MET A 574 0.05 -2.06 2.39
CA MET A 574 1.46 -1.94 2.02
C MET A 574 1.78 -0.52 1.58
N ASN A 575 2.41 0.25 2.46
CA ASN A 575 2.95 1.58 2.15
C ASN A 575 4.35 1.43 1.56
N GLN A 576 4.43 1.34 0.25
CA GLN A 576 5.68 1.18 -0.51
C GLN A 576 6.15 2.51 -1.09
N LEU A 577 7.47 2.71 -1.14
CA LEU A 577 8.10 3.76 -1.94
C LEU A 577 8.53 3.23 -3.30
N SER A 578 8.96 1.97 -3.36
CA SER A 578 9.36 1.25 -4.56
C SER A 578 8.79 -0.17 -4.54
N ASN A 579 8.67 -0.81 -5.69
CA ASN A 579 8.39 -2.24 -5.84
C ASN A 579 8.98 -2.77 -7.16
N HIS A 580 8.63 -3.99 -7.53
CA HIS A 580 9.18 -4.69 -8.70
C HIS A 580 8.65 -4.18 -10.07
N ASP A 581 7.61 -3.34 -10.10
CA ASP A 581 7.03 -2.78 -11.33
C ASP A 581 7.39 -1.30 -11.54
N HIS A 582 7.61 -0.56 -10.45
CA HIS A 582 7.80 0.88 -10.49
C HIS A 582 9.27 1.27 -10.34
N SER A 583 9.65 2.44 -10.80
CA SER A 583 11.02 2.94 -10.60
C SER A 583 11.36 3.04 -9.11
N ARG A 584 12.63 2.92 -8.77
CA ARG A 584 13.10 3.12 -7.38
C ARG A 584 12.84 4.56 -6.94
N PHE A 585 12.35 4.78 -5.72
CA PHE A 585 12.06 6.13 -5.24
C PHE A 585 13.33 7.02 -5.25
N LEU A 586 14.47 6.46 -4.88
CA LEU A 586 15.73 7.19 -4.94
C LEU A 586 16.04 7.69 -6.38
N THR A 587 15.77 6.88 -7.40
CA THR A 587 15.90 7.29 -8.82
C THR A 587 14.98 8.45 -9.17
N ARG A 588 13.72 8.44 -8.70
CA ARG A 588 12.76 9.54 -8.93
C ARG A 588 13.26 10.88 -8.36
N THR A 589 14.05 10.86 -7.28
CA THR A 589 14.64 12.09 -6.72
C THR A 589 15.65 12.77 -7.66
N GLY A 590 16.17 12.05 -8.66
CA GLY A 590 17.02 12.59 -9.71
C GLY A 590 16.29 13.36 -10.81
N LEU A 591 14.94 13.34 -10.79
CA LEU A 591 14.02 14.09 -11.66
C LEU A 591 14.22 13.78 -13.16
N LYS A 592 14.70 12.60 -13.52
CA LYS A 592 14.85 12.17 -14.91
C LYS A 592 13.60 11.47 -15.40
N VAL A 593 13.00 12.05 -16.44
CA VAL A 593 11.83 11.49 -17.13
C VAL A 593 12.30 10.54 -18.21
N GLY A 594 11.80 9.28 -18.20
CA GLY A 594 12.07 8.25 -19.19
C GLY A 594 12.47 6.91 -18.57
N ARG A 595 12.75 5.95 -19.45
CA ARG A 595 13.05 4.56 -19.10
C ARG A 595 14.49 4.20 -19.43
N VAL A 596 14.95 3.05 -18.93
CA VAL A 596 16.32 2.55 -19.16
C VAL A 596 16.63 2.38 -20.64
N SER A 597 15.65 2.00 -21.46
CA SER A 597 15.82 1.89 -22.94
C SER A 597 16.27 3.19 -23.59
N ASP A 598 15.84 4.33 -23.06
CA ASP A 598 16.11 5.65 -23.63
C ASP A 598 17.30 6.35 -22.97
N LEU A 599 17.45 6.17 -21.65
CA LEU A 599 18.37 6.91 -20.82
C LEU A 599 19.67 6.14 -20.49
N GLY A 600 19.63 4.81 -20.58
CA GLY A 600 20.69 3.92 -20.13
C GLY A 600 20.73 3.69 -18.63
N THR A 601 21.36 2.61 -18.22
CA THR A 601 21.35 2.10 -16.84
C THR A 601 22.05 3.03 -15.83
N THR A 602 23.05 3.82 -16.24
CA THR A 602 23.78 4.73 -15.35
C THR A 602 22.94 5.95 -14.95
N ALA A 603 22.03 6.37 -15.81
CA ALA A 603 21.20 7.55 -15.59
C ALA A 603 20.29 7.43 -14.36
N ALA A 604 19.94 6.21 -13.95
CA ALA A 604 19.10 5.95 -12.78
C ALA A 604 19.70 6.44 -11.45
N ALA A 605 21.03 6.56 -11.37
CA ALA A 605 21.74 7.02 -10.17
C ALA A 605 22.25 8.47 -10.28
N GLU A 606 22.05 9.14 -11.41
CA GLU A 606 22.54 10.50 -11.61
C GLU A 606 21.62 11.55 -11.00
N GLY A 607 22.19 12.45 -10.19
CA GLY A 607 21.46 13.57 -9.59
C GLY A 607 20.51 13.16 -8.48
N VAL A 608 20.57 11.94 -7.97
CA VAL A 608 19.71 11.48 -6.87
C VAL A 608 19.95 12.25 -5.58
N ARG A 609 18.88 12.50 -4.83
CA ARG A 609 18.90 13.26 -3.57
C ARG A 609 18.50 12.33 -2.41
N GLU A 610 19.51 11.83 -1.70
CA GLU A 610 19.26 11.00 -0.51
C GLU A 610 18.51 11.73 0.60
N SER A 611 18.59 13.08 0.67
CA SER A 611 17.83 13.89 1.61
C SER A 611 16.32 13.74 1.41
N VAL A 612 15.86 13.90 0.18
CA VAL A 612 14.45 13.70 -0.21
C VAL A 612 14.01 12.25 0.00
N TYR A 613 14.88 11.28 -0.31
CA TYR A 613 14.60 9.87 0.01
C TYR A 613 14.40 9.66 1.52
N ARG A 614 15.22 10.31 2.37
CA ARG A 614 15.07 10.21 3.83
C ARG A 614 13.76 10.82 4.32
N GLU A 615 13.25 11.90 3.72
CA GLU A 615 11.93 12.46 4.03
C GLU A 615 10.82 11.45 3.69
N ALA A 616 10.87 10.84 2.50
CA ALA A 616 9.92 9.81 2.09
C ALA A 616 9.91 8.62 3.05
N ALA A 617 11.08 8.14 3.46
CA ALA A 617 11.20 7.04 4.42
C ALA A 617 10.67 7.40 5.81
N VAL A 618 10.84 8.66 6.26
CA VAL A 618 10.19 9.13 7.50
C VAL A 618 8.67 9.10 7.35
N MET A 619 8.12 9.56 6.23
CA MET A 619 6.69 9.45 5.97
C MET A 619 6.23 8.00 5.97
N GLN A 620 6.95 7.10 5.29
CA GLN A 620 6.63 5.67 5.22
C GLN A 620 6.53 5.04 6.62
N MET A 621 7.44 5.37 7.53
CA MET A 621 7.50 4.83 8.88
C MET A 621 6.59 5.54 9.89
N THR A 622 5.93 6.62 9.50
CA THR A 622 5.08 7.39 10.42
C THR A 622 3.63 7.56 9.95
N TRP A 623 3.33 7.26 8.67
CA TRP A 623 1.97 7.26 8.15
C TRP A 623 1.23 5.97 8.56
N PRO A 624 -0.13 5.98 8.72
CA PRO A 624 -0.90 4.76 8.96
C PRO A 624 -0.73 3.72 7.84
N GLY A 625 -0.51 2.47 8.22
CA GLY A 625 -0.31 1.35 7.30
C GLY A 625 0.90 0.49 7.67
N ALA A 626 1.21 -0.51 6.86
CA ALA A 626 2.37 -1.39 6.98
C ALA A 626 3.52 -0.85 6.12
N PRO A 627 4.53 -0.19 6.71
CA PRO A 627 5.71 0.24 5.97
C PRO A 627 6.36 -0.95 5.26
N THR A 628 6.50 -0.88 3.95
CA THR A 628 7.02 -1.99 3.15
C THR A 628 8.23 -1.55 2.33
N LEU A 629 9.40 -2.08 2.67
CA LEU A 629 10.63 -1.84 1.92
C LEU A 629 10.71 -2.81 0.73
N TYR A 630 11.11 -2.32 -0.42
CA TYR A 630 11.53 -3.17 -1.53
C TYR A 630 13.02 -3.47 -1.37
N TYR A 631 13.44 -4.73 -1.51
CA TYR A 631 14.83 -5.15 -1.27
C TYR A 631 15.82 -4.19 -1.94
N GLY A 632 16.84 -3.77 -1.21
CA GLY A 632 17.86 -2.85 -1.70
C GLY A 632 17.55 -1.36 -1.53
N ASP A 633 16.29 -0.95 -1.23
CA ASP A 633 15.96 0.44 -0.92
C ASP A 633 16.73 0.93 0.30
N GLU A 634 16.89 0.06 1.31
CA GLU A 634 17.63 0.36 2.55
C GLU A 634 19.14 0.51 2.34
N THR A 635 19.64 0.16 1.18
CA THR A 635 21.05 0.36 0.81
C THR A 635 21.24 1.31 -0.37
N GLY A 636 20.14 1.95 -0.85
CA GLY A 636 20.18 2.97 -1.89
C GLY A 636 20.32 2.45 -3.31
N VAL A 637 19.78 1.27 -3.61
CA VAL A 637 19.72 0.76 -4.99
C VAL A 637 18.84 1.68 -5.84
N CYS A 638 19.37 2.09 -7.01
CA CYS A 638 18.67 2.86 -8.02
C CYS A 638 18.21 1.96 -9.17
N GLY A 639 17.19 2.38 -9.90
CA GLY A 639 16.67 1.72 -11.11
C GLY A 639 15.41 2.42 -11.61
N PHE A 640 15.30 2.59 -12.93
CA PHE A 640 14.05 3.00 -13.57
C PHE A 640 13.01 1.89 -13.41
N THR A 641 11.81 2.06 -13.96
CA THR A 641 10.78 1.02 -13.95
C THR A 641 11.31 -0.31 -14.51
N ASP A 642 10.61 -1.40 -14.26
CA ASP A 642 11.06 -2.72 -14.67
C ASP A 642 11.56 -2.78 -16.13
N PRO A 643 12.59 -3.57 -16.39
CA PRO A 643 13.31 -4.47 -15.47
C PRO A 643 14.44 -3.80 -14.66
N ASP A 644 14.78 -2.52 -14.89
CA ASP A 644 15.94 -1.87 -14.29
C ASP A 644 15.84 -1.70 -12.76
N ASN A 645 14.64 -1.61 -12.21
CA ASN A 645 14.41 -1.61 -10.75
C ASN A 645 14.75 -2.95 -10.08
N ARG A 646 14.88 -4.06 -10.86
CA ARG A 646 15.16 -5.43 -10.40
C ARG A 646 16.65 -5.74 -10.37
N ARG A 647 17.51 -4.75 -10.14
CA ARG A 647 18.95 -4.94 -9.93
C ARG A 647 19.20 -5.79 -8.71
N THR A 648 20.30 -6.55 -8.72
CA THR A 648 20.67 -7.42 -7.61
C THR A 648 20.97 -6.64 -6.33
N TYR A 649 20.73 -7.30 -5.19
CA TYR A 649 21.13 -6.74 -3.90
C TYR A 649 22.66 -6.63 -3.83
N PRO A 650 23.22 -5.47 -3.44
CA PRO A 650 24.66 -5.22 -3.53
C PRO A 650 25.44 -5.81 -2.34
N TRP A 651 25.33 -7.11 -2.08
CA TRP A 651 26.05 -7.78 -0.99
C TRP A 651 27.54 -7.51 -1.03
N GLY A 652 28.11 -7.03 0.08
CA GLY A 652 29.52 -6.63 0.19
C GLY A 652 29.85 -5.22 -0.31
N ARG A 653 28.87 -4.52 -0.91
CA ARG A 653 29.00 -3.14 -1.42
C ARG A 653 27.91 -2.21 -0.87
N GLU A 654 27.26 -2.61 0.25
CA GLU A 654 26.09 -1.92 0.81
C GLU A 654 26.45 -0.51 1.31
N ASN A 655 25.55 0.45 1.15
CA ASN A 655 25.58 1.72 1.86
C ASN A 655 25.19 1.52 3.33
N LYS A 656 26.21 1.31 4.18
CA LYS A 656 26.01 0.99 5.60
C LYS A 656 25.35 2.13 6.39
N GLU A 657 25.50 3.36 5.94
CA GLU A 657 24.86 4.51 6.59
C GLU A 657 23.34 4.53 6.30
N MET A 658 22.95 4.23 5.06
CA MET A 658 21.53 4.12 4.69
C MET A 658 20.87 2.93 5.44
N ILE A 659 21.55 1.79 5.56
CA ILE A 659 21.06 0.65 6.38
C ILE A 659 20.91 1.08 7.84
N ARG A 660 21.88 1.82 8.41
CA ARG A 660 21.78 2.34 9.78
C ARG A 660 20.61 3.29 9.94
N PHE A 661 20.37 4.15 8.96
CA PHE A 661 19.23 5.06 8.91
C PHE A 661 17.91 4.29 9.00
N HIS A 662 17.68 3.30 8.12
CA HIS A 662 16.46 2.49 8.15
C HIS A 662 16.29 1.72 9.46
N ARG A 663 17.35 1.12 9.98
CA ARG A 663 17.31 0.39 11.25
C ARG A 663 16.86 1.28 12.42
N GLU A 664 17.40 2.50 12.52
CA GLU A 664 17.01 3.45 13.58
C GLU A 664 15.58 3.96 13.39
N LEU A 665 15.14 4.11 12.13
CA LEU A 665 13.79 4.56 11.79
C LEU A 665 12.76 3.47 12.06
N ILE A 666 13.02 2.23 11.65
CA ILE A 666 12.20 1.05 11.96
C ILE A 666 12.08 0.86 13.48
N LYS A 667 13.20 0.97 14.19
CA LYS A 667 13.20 0.90 15.65
C LYS A 667 12.30 1.96 16.28
N MET A 668 12.35 3.20 15.77
CA MET A 668 11.46 4.28 16.22
C MET A 668 9.99 3.92 15.98
N HIS A 669 9.64 3.43 14.79
CA HIS A 669 8.29 3.01 14.45
C HIS A 669 7.77 1.95 15.43
N LYS A 670 8.57 0.93 15.72
CA LYS A 670 8.19 -0.18 16.62
C LYS A 670 8.09 0.23 18.08
N GLU A 671 8.86 1.21 18.52
CA GLU A 671 8.83 1.73 19.91
C GLU A 671 7.61 2.61 20.19
N LEU A 672 7.05 3.26 19.19
CA LEU A 672 5.97 4.25 19.32
C LEU A 672 4.63 3.65 18.88
N LYS A 673 3.87 3.13 19.86
CA LYS A 673 2.60 2.43 19.61
C LYS A 673 1.63 3.22 18.72
N CYS A 674 1.50 4.53 18.95
CA CYS A 674 0.63 5.38 18.14
C CYS A 674 1.00 5.45 16.65
N LEU A 675 2.20 5.01 16.23
CA LEU A 675 2.55 4.89 14.81
C LEU A 675 1.95 3.65 14.16
N LYS A 676 1.62 2.61 14.95
CA LYS A 676 0.98 1.39 14.45
C LYS A 676 -0.52 1.55 14.31
N ASP A 677 -1.18 1.94 15.39
CA ASP A 677 -2.65 1.88 15.53
C ASP A 677 -3.28 3.22 15.92
N GLY A 678 -2.49 4.30 16.05
CA GLY A 678 -2.99 5.61 16.45
C GLY A 678 -3.64 6.39 15.31
N ALA A 679 -4.45 7.37 15.71
CA ALA A 679 -5.09 8.33 14.81
C ALA A 679 -4.05 9.19 14.05
N VAL A 680 -4.43 9.71 12.89
CA VAL A 680 -3.67 10.69 12.13
C VAL A 680 -4.45 11.98 11.97
N ILE A 681 -3.83 13.12 12.23
CA ILE A 681 -4.45 14.44 12.08
C ILE A 681 -3.53 15.40 11.33
N ARG A 682 -4.08 16.12 10.35
CA ARG A 682 -3.44 17.24 9.67
C ARG A 682 -3.28 18.40 10.66
N LEU A 683 -2.07 18.97 10.76
CA LEU A 683 -1.79 20.07 11.70
C LEU A 683 -1.58 21.41 10.99
N ALA A 684 -0.46 21.55 10.29
CA ALA A 684 -0.15 22.72 9.49
C ALA A 684 0.59 22.31 8.22
N ASP A 685 0.43 23.09 7.17
CA ASP A 685 1.08 22.83 5.88
C ASP A 685 1.19 24.10 5.05
N ALA A 686 2.11 24.04 4.11
CA ALA A 686 2.30 25.01 3.05
C ALA A 686 2.90 24.30 1.84
N ARG A 687 3.13 25.00 0.74
CA ARG A 687 3.86 24.42 -0.38
C ARG A 687 5.24 23.92 0.06
N ASN A 688 5.57 22.67 -0.28
CA ASN A 688 6.78 21.95 0.13
C ASN A 688 6.91 21.70 1.65
N MET A 689 5.85 21.90 2.44
CA MET A 689 5.87 21.65 3.87
C MET A 689 4.61 20.90 4.30
N LEU A 690 4.80 19.81 5.06
CA LEU A 690 3.73 19.06 5.70
C LEU A 690 3.97 18.91 7.19
N SER A 691 2.88 18.90 7.96
CA SER A 691 2.93 18.54 9.37
C SER A 691 1.66 17.78 9.76
N TYR A 692 1.85 16.66 10.43
CA TYR A 692 0.77 15.84 10.94
C TYR A 692 1.08 15.26 12.32
N GLY A 693 0.03 14.94 13.05
CA GLY A 693 0.10 14.27 14.35
C GLY A 693 -0.35 12.83 14.26
N ARG A 694 0.31 11.93 15.00
CA ARG A 694 -0.13 10.57 15.30
C ARG A 694 -0.36 10.46 16.80
N PHE A 695 -1.49 9.93 17.26
CA PHE A 695 -1.79 9.83 18.69
C PHE A 695 -2.76 8.68 19.01
N ASP A 696 -2.64 8.12 20.22
CA ASP A 696 -3.48 7.03 20.70
C ASP A 696 -4.08 7.27 22.13
N GLY A 697 -3.92 8.48 22.66
CA GLY A 697 -4.34 8.88 24.01
C GLY A 697 -3.31 8.56 25.09
N SER A 698 -2.27 7.77 24.82
CA SER A 698 -1.14 7.50 25.73
C SER A 698 0.11 8.25 25.31
N SER A 699 0.23 8.57 24.02
CA SER A 699 1.39 9.24 23.42
C SER A 699 0.98 10.04 22.18
N SER A 700 1.77 11.04 21.87
CA SER A 700 1.61 11.86 20.67
C SER A 700 2.94 11.99 19.93
N VAL A 701 2.89 11.82 18.62
CA VAL A 701 3.99 12.02 17.69
C VAL A 701 3.62 13.13 16.73
N VAL A 702 4.50 14.10 16.53
CA VAL A 702 4.34 15.15 15.52
C VAL A 702 5.47 15.01 14.51
N VAL A 703 5.08 14.90 13.25
CA VAL A 703 5.98 14.80 12.09
C VAL A 703 5.91 16.11 11.32
N ILE A 704 7.07 16.66 10.96
CA ILE A 704 7.18 17.89 10.20
C ILE A 704 8.21 17.67 9.09
N LEU A 705 7.88 18.04 7.85
CA LEU A 705 8.75 17.92 6.68
C LEU A 705 8.91 19.29 6.02
N ASN A 706 10.11 19.57 5.54
CA ASN A 706 10.46 20.73 4.72
C ASN A 706 11.18 20.25 3.46
N ASN A 707 10.43 20.03 2.38
CA ASN A 707 10.95 19.62 1.06
C ASN A 707 11.31 20.83 0.16
N SER A 708 11.66 21.95 0.75
CA SER A 708 12.12 23.13 0.00
C SER A 708 13.63 23.29 0.06
N ASP A 709 14.15 24.13 -0.81
CA ASP A 709 15.58 24.52 -0.82
C ASP A 709 15.92 25.58 0.26
N ASP A 710 14.92 26.03 1.02
CA ASP A 710 15.05 27.08 2.02
C ASP A 710 14.88 26.55 3.44
N THR A 711 15.55 27.23 4.41
CA THR A 711 15.26 27.02 5.83
C THR A 711 13.90 27.61 6.18
N MET A 712 13.02 26.81 6.77
CA MET A 712 11.69 27.22 7.21
C MET A 712 11.60 27.34 8.72
N ARG A 713 11.03 28.45 9.22
CA ARG A 713 10.55 28.56 10.59
C ARG A 713 9.06 28.21 10.63
N VAL A 714 8.72 27.17 11.36
CA VAL A 714 7.38 26.61 11.41
C VAL A 714 6.73 26.84 12.76
N ARG A 715 5.41 27.05 12.75
CA ARG A 715 4.55 27.20 13.92
C ARG A 715 3.39 26.22 13.83
N ILE A 716 3.45 25.14 14.61
CA ILE A 716 2.59 23.96 14.48
C ILE A 716 1.62 23.88 15.66
N PRO A 717 0.28 23.76 15.44
CA PRO A 717 -0.73 23.64 16.50
C PRO A 717 -0.79 22.21 17.05
N VAL A 718 0.23 21.79 17.78
CA VAL A 718 0.39 20.41 18.28
C VAL A 718 -0.68 20.01 19.29
N VAL A 719 -1.41 20.96 19.86
CA VAL A 719 -2.53 20.69 20.77
C VAL A 719 -3.58 19.78 20.11
N TYR A 720 -3.81 19.90 18.82
CA TYR A 720 -4.77 19.04 18.11
C TYR A 720 -4.32 17.57 18.01
N ALA A 721 -3.04 17.29 18.18
CA ALA A 721 -2.51 15.95 18.32
C ALA A 721 -2.49 15.45 19.78
N GLY A 722 -3.20 16.11 20.70
CA GLY A 722 -3.29 15.71 22.11
C GLY A 722 -2.12 16.18 22.99
N VAL A 723 -1.23 17.04 22.45
CA VAL A 723 -0.14 17.63 23.25
C VAL A 723 -0.71 18.75 24.13
N PRO A 724 -0.38 18.83 25.45
CA PRO A 724 -0.86 19.91 26.32
C PRO A 724 -0.42 21.30 25.85
N GLU A 725 -1.22 22.34 26.17
CA GLU A 725 -0.95 23.73 25.77
C GLU A 725 0.42 24.24 26.20
N ASN A 726 0.93 23.77 27.33
CA ASN A 726 2.26 24.09 27.84
C ASN A 726 2.98 22.78 28.15
N ALA A 727 3.89 22.38 27.28
CA ALA A 727 4.60 21.11 27.33
C ALA A 727 6.04 21.23 26.79
N GLN A 728 6.79 20.15 26.89
CA GLN A 728 8.08 19.97 26.23
C GLN A 728 8.02 18.76 25.34
N MET A 729 8.05 18.90 24.04
CA MET A 729 8.15 17.80 23.11
C MET A 729 9.61 17.38 22.90
N ARG A 730 9.87 16.09 22.94
CA ARG A 730 11.20 15.53 22.72
C ARG A 730 11.43 15.24 21.24
N ILE A 731 12.52 15.76 20.68
CA ILE A 731 12.97 15.35 19.33
C ILE A 731 13.40 13.88 19.41
N ARG A 732 12.78 13.02 18.64
CA ARG A 732 13.10 11.58 18.54
C ARG A 732 14.00 11.28 17.36
N PHE A 733 13.73 11.93 16.21
CA PHE A 733 14.43 11.73 14.96
C PHE A 733 14.46 13.01 14.12
N MET A 734 15.52 13.23 13.39
CA MET A 734 15.63 14.32 12.41
C MET A 734 16.44 13.86 11.21
N THR A 735 16.06 14.29 10.01
CA THR A 735 16.87 14.20 8.81
C THR A 735 17.47 15.55 8.45
N THR A 736 18.49 15.56 7.64
CA THR A 736 19.14 16.73 7.08
C THR A 736 19.64 16.42 5.67
N GLN A 737 20.07 17.41 4.91
CA GLN A 737 20.68 17.18 3.60
C GLN A 737 21.86 16.19 3.65
N SER A 738 22.65 16.21 4.72
CA SER A 738 23.86 15.39 4.86
C SER A 738 23.70 14.09 5.64
N GLY A 739 22.50 13.79 6.18
CA GLY A 739 22.32 12.57 6.98
C GLY A 739 21.13 12.63 7.94
N PHE A 740 21.27 12.00 9.09
CA PHE A 740 20.20 11.94 10.10
C PHE A 740 20.74 11.94 11.53
N LEU A 741 19.86 12.30 12.47
CA LEU A 741 20.10 12.31 13.90
C LEU A 741 19.00 11.51 14.61
N SER A 742 19.38 10.49 15.36
CA SER A 742 18.47 9.70 16.20
C SER A 742 18.75 9.97 17.68
N TYR A 743 17.69 10.27 18.43
CA TYR A 743 17.80 10.63 19.87
C TYR A 743 16.96 9.68 20.75
N PRO A 744 17.28 8.38 20.81
CA PRO A 744 16.48 7.43 21.56
C PRO A 744 16.46 7.70 23.08
N LYS A 745 17.53 8.29 23.63
CA LYS A 745 17.72 8.52 25.06
C LYS A 745 18.05 9.98 25.44
N LYS A 746 18.47 10.84 24.52
CA LYS A 746 18.84 12.24 24.81
C LYS A 746 17.59 13.12 24.85
N LYS A 747 17.53 14.01 25.86
CA LYS A 747 16.46 14.98 26.01
C LYS A 747 16.77 16.26 25.25
N LYS A 748 16.72 16.23 23.90
CA LYS A 748 16.62 17.47 23.13
C LYS A 748 15.14 17.79 22.99
N THR A 749 14.68 18.88 23.63
CA THR A 749 13.26 19.25 23.66
C THR A 749 13.01 20.57 22.97
N VAL A 750 11.78 20.71 22.50
CA VAL A 750 11.22 21.96 21.94
C VAL A 750 10.01 22.34 22.82
N PRO A 751 9.93 23.59 23.31
CA PRO A 751 8.80 24.02 24.13
C PRO A 751 7.54 24.15 23.29
N VAL A 752 6.41 23.80 23.90
CA VAL A 752 5.05 24.11 23.41
C VAL A 752 4.49 25.20 24.30
N THR A 753 4.00 26.29 23.70
CA THR A 753 3.41 27.42 24.40
C THR A 753 2.06 27.77 23.79
N GLY A 754 1.00 27.80 24.60
CA GLY A 754 -0.37 28.03 24.11
C GLY A 754 -0.82 27.03 23.06
N GLY A 755 -0.35 25.77 23.15
CA GLY A 755 -0.68 24.70 22.19
C GLY A 755 0.12 24.73 20.88
N MET A 756 1.06 25.68 20.74
CA MET A 756 1.87 25.88 19.54
C MET A 756 3.31 25.44 19.78
N LEU A 757 3.88 24.72 18.84
CA LEU A 757 5.29 24.38 18.76
C LEU A 757 5.94 25.25 17.69
N GLU A 758 7.08 25.89 18.01
CA GLU A 758 7.87 26.65 17.03
C GLU A 758 9.26 26.02 16.91
N MET A 759 9.69 25.80 15.66
CA MET A 759 11.05 25.35 15.38
C MET A 759 11.51 25.75 13.99
N GLU A 760 12.80 25.63 13.76
CA GLU A 760 13.45 25.85 12.48
C GLU A 760 13.83 24.51 11.85
N LEU A 761 13.54 24.34 10.58
CA LEU A 761 13.88 23.17 9.75
C LEU A 761 14.79 23.59 8.60
N SER A 762 15.89 22.89 8.45
CA SER A 762 16.80 23.07 7.30
C SER A 762 16.13 22.65 6.00
N PRO A 763 16.68 23.02 4.83
CA PRO A 763 16.24 22.49 3.55
C PRO A 763 16.25 20.96 3.51
N GLU A 764 15.33 20.36 2.78
CA GLU A 764 15.21 18.90 2.56
C GLU A 764 15.40 18.12 3.87
N SER A 765 14.56 18.40 4.86
CA SER A 765 14.67 17.80 6.18
C SER A 765 13.33 17.50 6.83
N SER A 766 13.35 16.57 7.76
CA SER A 766 12.20 16.20 8.57
C SER A 766 12.54 16.14 10.05
N ALA A 767 11.52 16.32 10.89
CA ALA A 767 11.61 16.14 12.33
C ALA A 767 10.46 15.28 12.85
N VAL A 768 10.76 14.36 13.75
CA VAL A 768 9.79 13.54 14.49
C VAL A 768 9.92 13.88 15.97
N LEU A 769 8.87 14.46 16.53
CA LEU A 769 8.80 14.85 17.92
C LEU A 769 7.79 14.01 18.68
N VAL A 770 8.06 13.73 19.96
CA VAL A 770 7.23 12.85 20.81
C VAL A 770 6.91 13.58 22.11
N TRP A 771 5.67 13.47 22.52
CA TRP A 771 5.18 13.87 23.84
C TRP A 771 4.66 12.69 24.62
#